data_3d471771b1042c9e382860134a733867
#
_entry.id   3d471771b1042c9e382860134a733867
#
_cell.length_a   1.000
_cell.length_b   1.000
_cell.length_c   1.000
_cell.angle_alpha   90.00
_cell.angle_beta   90.00
_cell.angle_gamma   90.00
#
_symmetry.space_group_name_H-M   'P 1'
#
loop_
_entity.id
_entity.type
_entity.pdbx_description
1 polymer ?
#
loop_
_entity_poly.entity_id
_entity_poly.type
_entity_poly.pdbx_seq_one_letter_code
_entity_poly.pdbx_strand_id
1 'polypeptide(L)'
;MPKNKQQEAQEKRLQRNIRQVQKNRAEVKKAGKQPTPHKKPSGKGGFFGSMKKAAPQTAQQTIPYKEMYRDGICRVTDKLYTKTVQFFDITYQLAQPDDKAQIFESYCDFLNYFDSTINVQLTFVNQRVNMQDFSKSISIPPCGDEYDDIRLEYANMLKGQLEKGNNGLSKRKYITFGIEADDLRTAKMRLERIEIDVLNNFKALGVQAASLNGLERLELLHSQLHPSGQEKLQFAWEDLPKTGLSTKDFIAPTSFTFSKDGKTFRMGDYSGAASFLQILAPELTDRLLSDLLDLDDAVTINLHIQSIDQAQAIKNIKRKMSDLQKMKIEEQKKAVRAGYDMDIIPTDLATYGEEAQNLLQDLQNRNERMFLVTVLVQNMAPKRQKLFTDIFSAAGIAQKYNCALKRLDYQQEQGLMSSLALGYNQIEIQRSLTTSSTAIFVPFTTCELFQKGQAMYYGLNALSNNLIMANRKYLKNPNGLFLGTPGCFAGETRILLADGSAVSFAELVEQGVEEIQVKTFDDETGQIITAKAFDIRIEKYADTLKQIMLEDGTAFRCTESHLILDADVEYVQAADIKEGQKLSGGHIVVRVSVLKIPKKVPVYDLTVPRYMNFILENGLVVHNSGKSFSAKREILNVFLLTDDSIIIADPENEYGPLVNRFGEQGQVIDLSPTSTNYINPLDINLDYSDDENPVTLKSDFILSLCDLILGGKDGLTPIEKTIIDRCTRLVYRDYLQNPQPENMPILGDLYNLLREQAEPEAQSIATALEIYVNGSLNIFNHRSNVDMDSHRVLCFQLKSLGKALKEIGLLIMQDAVWNRVTANREKHKTTWFYIDEFHLLLKGQTGAFSTEIWKRFRKWGGIPSGLTQNVKDLLASREIENILENSDFIYMLNQAQGDRQILSQKLGISPTQLSYVTHSGPGEGLLFFGDVIIPFVDHFPKDTTLYKLMTTRPEEVAEVGQ
;
A
#
# COMPACT_ATOMS: atom_id res chain seq x y z
N MET A 1 -11.02 -14.08 -50.87
CA MET A 1 -10.74 -14.30 -49.42
C MET A 1 -11.28 -13.12 -48.63
N PRO A 2 -12.12 -13.30 -47.63
CA PRO A 2 -12.66 -12.15 -46.86
C PRO A 2 -11.52 -11.50 -46.07
N LYS A 3 -11.40 -10.17 -46.19
CA LYS A 3 -10.45 -9.38 -45.40
C LYS A 3 -10.69 -9.63 -43.90
N ASN A 4 -9.60 -9.89 -43.20
CA ASN A 4 -9.63 -10.18 -41.76
C ASN A 4 -10.22 -8.98 -40.99
N LYS A 5 -11.15 -9.21 -40.05
CA LYS A 5 -11.81 -8.16 -39.25
C LYS A 5 -10.82 -7.19 -38.56
N GLN A 6 -9.61 -7.65 -38.29
CA GLN A 6 -8.51 -6.82 -37.79
C GLN A 6 -8.00 -5.80 -38.82
N GLN A 7 -7.91 -6.18 -40.08
CA GLN A 7 -7.48 -5.27 -41.16
C GLN A 7 -8.53 -4.18 -41.43
N GLU A 8 -9.82 -4.53 -41.40
CA GLU A 8 -10.88 -3.52 -41.51
C GLU A 8 -10.92 -2.55 -40.33
N ALA A 9 -10.66 -3.03 -39.13
CA ALA A 9 -10.56 -2.18 -37.96
C ALA A 9 -9.36 -1.21 -38.02
N GLN A 10 -8.23 -1.69 -38.53
CA GLN A 10 -7.05 -0.86 -38.77
C GLN A 10 -7.27 0.20 -39.85
N GLU A 11 -7.90 -0.19 -40.98
CA GLU A 11 -8.24 0.76 -42.06
C GLU A 11 -9.23 1.84 -41.58
N LYS A 12 -10.25 1.47 -40.78
CA LYS A 12 -11.19 2.44 -40.17
C LYS A 12 -10.51 3.37 -39.16
N ARG A 13 -9.56 2.85 -38.37
CA ARG A 13 -8.76 3.64 -37.44
C ARG A 13 -7.87 4.64 -38.19
N LEU A 14 -7.16 4.19 -39.22
CA LEU A 14 -6.31 5.04 -40.06
C LEU A 14 -7.12 6.18 -40.71
N GLN A 15 -8.31 5.85 -41.27
CA GLN A 15 -9.18 6.84 -41.89
C GLN A 15 -9.71 7.89 -40.88
N ARG A 16 -10.01 7.46 -39.64
CA ARG A 16 -10.40 8.41 -38.58
C ARG A 16 -9.26 9.34 -38.23
N ASN A 17 -8.04 8.85 -38.06
CA ASN A 17 -6.85 9.65 -37.76
C ASN A 17 -6.57 10.66 -38.88
N ILE A 18 -6.60 10.21 -40.14
CA ILE A 18 -6.42 11.11 -41.31
C ILE A 18 -7.48 12.19 -41.34
N ARG A 19 -8.76 11.85 -41.10
CA ARG A 19 -9.86 12.85 -41.06
C ARG A 19 -9.68 13.84 -39.89
N GLN A 20 -9.25 13.39 -38.73
CA GLN A 20 -9.01 14.25 -37.59
C GLN A 20 -7.87 15.25 -37.86
N VAL A 21 -6.77 14.77 -38.39
CA VAL A 21 -5.62 15.63 -38.74
C VAL A 21 -5.96 16.57 -39.91
N GLN A 22 -6.70 16.09 -40.90
CA GLN A 22 -7.16 16.95 -42.02
C GLN A 22 -8.13 18.01 -41.54
N LYS A 23 -9.03 17.67 -40.59
CA LYS A 23 -9.95 18.62 -39.97
C LYS A 23 -9.18 19.70 -39.19
N ASN A 24 -8.20 19.30 -38.37
CA ASN A 24 -7.35 20.23 -37.64
C ASN A 24 -6.54 21.12 -38.60
N ARG A 25 -6.00 20.58 -39.71
CA ARG A 25 -5.33 21.38 -40.76
C ARG A 25 -6.28 22.31 -41.50
N ALA A 26 -7.53 21.92 -41.75
CA ALA A 26 -8.54 22.75 -42.40
C ALA A 26 -9.00 23.89 -41.49
N GLU A 27 -9.14 23.67 -40.18
CA GLU A 27 -9.46 24.67 -39.17
C GLU A 27 -8.32 25.71 -39.04
N VAL A 28 -7.07 25.25 -39.04
CA VAL A 28 -5.87 26.14 -39.06
C VAL A 28 -5.82 26.98 -40.34
N LYS A 29 -6.14 26.40 -41.52
CA LYS A 29 -6.23 27.13 -42.77
C LYS A 29 -7.39 28.15 -42.81
N LYS A 30 -8.52 27.88 -42.15
CA LYS A 30 -9.64 28.82 -42.03
C LYS A 30 -9.33 30.00 -41.11
N ALA A 31 -8.57 29.78 -40.01
CA ALA A 31 -8.14 30.83 -39.09
C ALA A 31 -7.07 31.76 -39.69
N GLY A 32 -6.37 31.36 -40.75
CA GLY A 32 -5.28 32.12 -41.39
C GLY A 32 -5.68 33.02 -42.57
N LYS A 33 -6.98 33.17 -42.88
CA LYS A 33 -7.41 34.05 -43.99
C LYS A 33 -8.11 35.28 -43.50
N GLN A 34 -7.37 36.37 -43.27
CA GLN A 34 -7.83 37.73 -43.50
C GLN A 34 -6.74 38.53 -44.25
N PRO A 35 -7.12 39.26 -45.31
CA PRO A 35 -6.17 39.97 -46.14
C PRO A 35 -6.18 41.47 -45.90
N THR A 36 -5.02 42.11 -45.83
CA THR A 36 -4.89 43.49 -46.30
C THR A 36 -3.48 43.77 -46.82
N PRO A 37 -3.34 44.48 -47.94
CA PRO A 37 -2.04 44.82 -48.47
C PRO A 37 -1.68 46.25 -48.13
N HIS A 38 -0.49 46.50 -47.58
CA HIS A 38 0.13 47.83 -47.66
C HIS A 38 1.62 47.79 -47.94
N LYS A 39 1.95 48.40 -49.03
CA LYS A 39 3.16 49.03 -49.60
C LYS A 39 4.47 48.96 -48.81
N LYS A 40 5.49 48.55 -49.57
CA LYS A 40 6.92 48.74 -49.29
C LYS A 40 7.37 50.24 -49.34
N PRO A 41 8.34 50.57 -48.51
CA PRO A 41 9.36 51.50 -48.96
C PRO A 41 10.75 50.87 -48.99
N SER A 42 11.48 51.25 -49.98
CA SER A 42 12.87 50.95 -50.26
C SER A 42 13.81 51.70 -49.30
N GLY A 43 14.85 51.01 -48.79
CA GLY A 43 15.95 51.68 -48.09
C GLY A 43 17.10 50.69 -47.86
N LYS A 44 18.24 51.00 -48.45
CA LYS A 44 19.50 50.24 -48.42
C LYS A 44 20.21 50.38 -47.04
N GLY A 45 20.85 49.29 -46.64
CA GLY A 45 22.08 49.31 -45.84
C GLY A 45 22.06 48.64 -44.53
N GLY A 46 22.94 47.63 -44.32
CA GLY A 46 23.32 47.11 -43.03
C GLY A 46 23.49 45.61 -42.98
N PHE A 47 24.68 45.13 -43.20
CA PHE A 47 25.14 43.76 -42.92
C PHE A 47 25.09 43.50 -41.40
N PHE A 48 24.19 42.65 -40.96
CA PHE A 48 24.17 41.81 -39.78
C PHE A 48 22.72 41.34 -39.58
N GLY A 49 22.30 40.43 -40.45
CA GLY A 49 21.01 39.79 -40.31
C GLY A 49 21.14 38.53 -39.45
N SER A 50 20.87 38.65 -38.13
CA SER A 50 20.42 37.46 -37.41
C SER A 50 19.08 37.02 -38.02
N MET A 51 19.02 35.84 -38.61
CA MET A 51 17.77 35.26 -39.08
C MET A 51 16.85 35.11 -37.87
N LYS A 52 15.89 36.01 -37.66
CA LYS A 52 14.79 35.79 -36.75
C LYS A 52 14.07 34.57 -37.26
N LYS A 53 14.15 33.49 -36.49
CA LYS A 53 13.29 32.31 -36.73
C LYS A 53 11.85 32.79 -36.79
N ALA A 54 11.12 32.44 -37.84
CA ALA A 54 9.71 32.76 -37.97
C ALA A 54 8.95 32.20 -36.74
N ALA A 55 8.05 32.99 -36.17
CA ALA A 55 7.24 32.52 -35.05
C ALA A 55 6.43 31.26 -35.46
N PRO A 56 6.25 30.28 -34.55
CA PRO A 56 5.50 29.08 -34.87
C PRO A 56 4.05 29.43 -35.25
N GLN A 57 3.57 28.83 -36.35
CA GLN A 57 2.23 29.10 -36.89
C GLN A 57 1.23 28.01 -36.55
N THR A 58 1.68 26.86 -36.03
CA THR A 58 0.83 25.73 -35.69
C THR A 58 1.24 25.17 -34.31
N ALA A 59 0.31 24.46 -33.67
CA ALA A 59 0.57 23.80 -32.40
C ALA A 59 1.76 22.81 -32.48
N GLN A 60 1.87 22.07 -33.60
CA GLN A 60 2.97 21.13 -33.82
C GLN A 60 4.33 21.85 -33.89
N GLN A 61 4.39 23.03 -34.49
CA GLN A 61 5.62 23.82 -34.58
C GLN A 61 6.05 24.40 -33.22
N THR A 62 5.11 24.63 -32.33
CA THR A 62 5.38 25.14 -30.97
C THR A 62 6.04 24.07 -30.09
N ILE A 63 5.68 22.78 -30.26
CA ILE A 63 6.26 21.67 -29.46
C ILE A 63 7.77 21.53 -29.77
N PRO A 64 8.68 21.63 -28.78
CA PRO A 64 10.10 21.83 -28.99
C PRO A 64 10.91 20.53 -29.16
N TYR A 65 10.45 19.59 -29.98
CA TYR A 65 11.32 18.47 -30.38
C TYR A 65 11.24 18.24 -31.91
N LYS A 66 12.23 17.60 -32.49
CA LYS A 66 12.32 17.37 -33.93
C LYS A 66 11.80 15.99 -34.31
N GLU A 67 12.31 14.95 -33.64
CA GLU A 67 12.05 13.56 -33.95
C GLU A 67 11.94 12.71 -32.69
N MET A 68 11.02 11.75 -32.70
CA MET A 68 10.89 10.71 -31.67
C MET A 68 11.18 9.36 -32.32
N TYR A 69 12.07 8.56 -31.73
CA TYR A 69 12.45 7.23 -32.24
C TYR A 69 11.74 6.13 -31.44
N ARG A 70 11.66 4.93 -32.03
CA ARG A 70 10.97 3.77 -31.45
C ARG A 70 11.59 3.32 -30.11
N ASP A 71 12.88 3.44 -29.96
CA ASP A 71 13.67 3.07 -28.77
C ASP A 71 13.60 4.11 -27.64
N GLY A 72 12.73 5.10 -27.77
CA GLY A 72 12.52 6.13 -26.76
C GLY A 72 13.52 7.29 -26.81
N ILE A 73 14.47 7.32 -27.72
CA ILE A 73 15.34 8.48 -27.93
C ILE A 73 14.52 9.58 -28.58
N CYS A 74 14.67 10.81 -28.12
CA CYS A 74 14.06 12.00 -28.69
C CYS A 74 15.14 13.00 -29.09
N ARG A 75 15.13 13.40 -30.35
CA ARG A 75 15.93 14.53 -30.85
C ARG A 75 15.18 15.83 -30.61
N VAL A 76 15.60 16.56 -29.61
CA VAL A 76 14.94 17.82 -29.19
C VAL A 76 15.39 18.99 -30.04
N THR A 77 16.69 19.23 -30.10
CA THR A 77 17.31 20.27 -30.97
C THR A 77 18.17 19.62 -32.06
N ASP A 78 18.97 20.39 -32.79
CA ASP A 78 19.90 19.83 -33.76
C ASP A 78 20.95 18.93 -33.12
N LYS A 79 21.32 19.21 -31.88
CA LYS A 79 22.38 18.51 -31.14
C LYS A 79 21.91 17.82 -29.88
N LEU A 80 20.79 18.23 -29.27
CA LEU A 80 20.29 17.67 -28.01
C LEU A 80 19.43 16.41 -28.25
N TYR A 81 19.88 15.31 -27.72
CA TYR A 81 19.16 14.04 -27.69
C TYR A 81 18.84 13.66 -26.23
N THR A 82 17.64 13.15 -25.98
CA THR A 82 17.18 12.84 -24.64
C THR A 82 16.53 11.47 -24.55
N LYS A 83 16.58 10.86 -23.37
CA LYS A 83 15.87 9.62 -23.01
C LYS A 83 15.15 9.81 -21.67
N THR A 84 14.07 9.07 -21.44
CA THR A 84 13.23 9.20 -20.24
C THR A 84 13.04 7.84 -19.57
N VAL A 85 13.18 7.84 -18.24
CA VAL A 85 12.92 6.69 -17.36
C VAL A 85 11.78 7.07 -16.42
N GLN A 86 10.79 6.21 -16.29
CA GLN A 86 9.78 6.29 -15.23
C GLN A 86 10.32 5.62 -13.97
N PHE A 87 10.10 6.23 -12.81
CA PHE A 87 10.47 5.64 -11.53
C PHE A 87 9.29 5.71 -10.55
N PHE A 88 9.34 4.84 -9.54
CA PHE A 88 8.26 4.67 -8.57
C PHE A 88 8.68 5.11 -7.18
N ASP A 89 7.72 5.19 -6.27
CA ASP A 89 7.97 5.59 -4.90
C ASP A 89 8.58 4.45 -4.05
N ILE A 90 9.30 4.89 -3.02
CA ILE A 90 9.69 4.09 -1.86
C ILE A 90 9.15 4.74 -0.59
N THR A 91 9.14 4.00 0.51
CA THR A 91 8.62 4.45 1.80
C THR A 91 9.60 5.43 2.48
N TYR A 92 9.89 6.57 1.86
CA TYR A 92 10.82 7.58 2.39
C TYR A 92 10.19 8.38 3.55
N GLN A 93 8.98 8.92 3.35
CA GLN A 93 8.34 9.84 4.31
C GLN A 93 8.07 9.17 5.67
N LEU A 94 7.80 7.88 5.68
CA LEU A 94 7.50 7.10 6.86
C LEU A 94 8.69 6.27 7.38
N ALA A 95 9.86 6.31 6.71
CA ALA A 95 11.05 5.55 7.10
C ALA A 95 11.64 6.02 8.44
N GLN A 96 12.46 5.18 9.05
CA GLN A 96 13.22 5.55 10.25
C GLN A 96 14.23 6.67 9.95
N PRO A 97 14.62 7.47 10.95
CA PRO A 97 15.56 8.58 10.74
C PRO A 97 16.88 8.14 10.10
N ASP A 98 17.43 6.99 10.50
CA ASP A 98 18.68 6.45 9.95
C ASP A 98 18.50 6.01 8.50
N ASP A 99 17.41 5.34 8.17
CA ASP A 99 17.07 4.93 6.81
C ASP A 99 16.83 6.16 5.91
N LYS A 100 16.16 7.20 6.42
CA LYS A 100 16.01 8.47 5.72
C LYS A 100 17.35 9.11 5.38
N ALA A 101 18.27 9.13 6.34
CA ALA A 101 19.62 9.66 6.15
C ALA A 101 20.36 8.87 5.08
N GLN A 102 20.31 7.54 5.12
CA GLN A 102 20.93 6.67 4.14
C GLN A 102 20.35 6.85 2.73
N ILE A 103 19.02 6.92 2.60
CA ILE A 103 18.35 7.19 1.31
C ILE A 103 18.76 8.56 0.79
N PHE A 104 18.81 9.57 1.67
CA PHE A 104 19.21 10.91 1.30
C PHE A 104 20.66 10.97 0.81
N GLU A 105 21.60 10.34 1.50
CA GLU A 105 23.01 10.23 1.08
C GLU A 105 23.14 9.50 -0.26
N SER A 106 22.45 8.37 -0.42
CA SER A 106 22.45 7.62 -1.68
C SER A 106 21.85 8.44 -2.84
N TYR A 107 20.87 9.30 -2.55
CA TYR A 107 20.30 10.20 -3.55
C TYR A 107 21.25 11.37 -3.88
N CYS A 108 22.03 11.87 -2.91
CA CYS A 108 23.11 12.81 -3.16
C CYS A 108 24.16 12.21 -4.11
N ASP A 109 24.57 10.97 -3.89
CA ASP A 109 25.51 10.26 -4.76
C ASP A 109 24.94 10.04 -6.16
N PHE A 110 23.65 9.74 -6.26
CA PHE A 110 22.95 9.65 -7.55
C PHE A 110 22.97 10.99 -8.30
N LEU A 111 22.72 12.11 -7.63
CA LEU A 111 22.82 13.42 -8.28
C LEU A 111 24.27 13.74 -8.70
N ASN A 112 25.24 13.33 -7.91
CA ASN A 112 26.66 13.50 -8.22
C ASN A 112 27.15 12.65 -9.42
N TYR A 113 26.37 11.64 -9.85
CA TYR A 113 26.64 10.91 -11.08
C TYR A 113 26.59 11.81 -12.31
N PHE A 114 25.69 12.80 -12.33
CA PHE A 114 25.49 13.66 -13.52
C PHE A 114 26.56 14.75 -13.60
N ASP A 115 27.36 14.70 -14.62
CA ASP A 115 28.35 15.73 -14.93
C ASP A 115 27.76 16.91 -15.73
N SER A 116 28.62 17.93 -16.04
CA SER A 116 28.18 19.13 -16.75
C SER A 116 27.75 18.88 -18.22
N THR A 117 27.98 17.68 -18.76
CA THR A 117 27.60 17.31 -20.14
C THR A 117 26.21 16.68 -20.21
N ILE A 118 25.61 16.34 -19.07
CA ILE A 118 24.31 15.69 -18.98
C ILE A 118 23.29 16.69 -18.41
N ASN A 119 22.26 17.00 -19.18
CA ASN A 119 21.10 17.76 -18.70
C ASN A 119 20.11 16.79 -18.05
N VAL A 120 19.60 17.12 -16.88
CA VAL A 120 18.64 16.32 -16.14
C VAL A 120 17.36 17.11 -15.88
N GLN A 121 16.23 16.46 -16.09
CA GLN A 121 14.91 16.98 -15.72
C GLN A 121 14.16 15.90 -14.93
N LEU A 122 13.77 16.21 -13.70
CA LEU A 122 12.77 15.45 -12.96
C LEU A 122 11.39 16.04 -13.28
N THR A 123 10.47 15.20 -13.69
CA THR A 123 9.09 15.60 -14.02
C THR A 123 8.10 14.83 -13.18
N PHE A 124 7.28 15.55 -12.44
CA PHE A 124 6.20 15.02 -11.62
C PHE A 124 4.88 15.45 -12.24
N VAL A 125 4.07 14.48 -12.64
CA VAL A 125 2.77 14.72 -13.28
C VAL A 125 1.69 14.23 -12.34
N ASN A 126 0.94 15.15 -11.73
CA ASN A 126 -0.28 14.87 -11.02
C ASN A 126 -1.46 15.19 -11.94
N GLN A 127 -2.14 14.18 -12.44
CA GLN A 127 -3.15 14.33 -13.48
C GLN A 127 -4.37 13.46 -13.19
N ARG A 128 -5.55 13.97 -13.51
CA ARG A 128 -6.79 13.20 -13.39
C ARG A 128 -6.78 12.02 -14.34
N VAL A 129 -7.06 10.84 -13.77
CA VAL A 129 -7.25 9.62 -14.55
C VAL A 129 -8.62 9.68 -15.22
N ASN A 130 -8.72 9.11 -16.41
CA ASN A 130 -10.03 8.91 -17.03
C ASN A 130 -10.86 7.96 -16.16
N MET A 131 -11.88 8.50 -15.48
CA MET A 131 -12.73 7.75 -14.56
C MET A 131 -13.43 6.57 -15.24
N GLN A 132 -13.75 6.65 -16.54
CA GLN A 132 -14.35 5.54 -17.28
C GLN A 132 -13.37 4.38 -17.49
N ASP A 133 -12.12 4.68 -17.81
CA ASP A 133 -11.09 3.66 -18.00
C ASP A 133 -10.61 3.09 -16.66
N PHE A 134 -10.52 3.92 -15.65
CA PHE A 134 -10.19 3.49 -14.30
C PHE A 134 -11.33 2.62 -13.74
N SER A 135 -12.57 3.04 -13.88
CA SER A 135 -13.75 2.26 -13.49
C SER A 135 -13.81 0.91 -14.22
N LYS A 136 -13.39 0.83 -15.49
CA LYS A 136 -13.26 -0.44 -16.20
C LYS A 136 -12.15 -1.33 -15.66
N SER A 137 -11.06 -0.75 -15.17
CA SER A 137 -9.93 -1.52 -14.61
C SER A 137 -10.24 -2.13 -13.23
N ILE A 138 -11.19 -1.59 -12.50
CA ILE A 138 -11.68 -2.08 -11.21
C ILE A 138 -13.05 -2.78 -11.31
N SER A 139 -13.73 -2.73 -12.47
CA SER A 139 -15.00 -3.42 -12.65
C SER A 139 -14.79 -4.92 -12.78
N ILE A 140 -15.57 -5.68 -12.04
CA ILE A 140 -15.68 -7.12 -12.21
C ILE A 140 -16.76 -7.35 -13.27
N PRO A 141 -16.43 -7.98 -14.43
CA PRO A 141 -17.44 -8.26 -15.45
C PRO A 141 -18.44 -9.30 -14.93
N PRO A 142 -19.72 -9.17 -15.27
CA PRO A 142 -20.72 -10.20 -14.97
C PRO A 142 -20.35 -11.50 -15.69
N CYS A 143 -20.51 -12.64 -15.01
CA CYS A 143 -20.22 -13.97 -15.54
C CYS A 143 -21.49 -14.72 -15.97
N GLY A 144 -22.67 -14.20 -15.66
CA GLY A 144 -23.97 -14.81 -15.94
C GLY A 144 -24.33 -15.92 -14.92
N ASP A 145 -23.76 -15.88 -13.74
CA ASP A 145 -24.02 -16.80 -12.63
C ASP A 145 -24.81 -16.10 -11.49
N GLU A 146 -25.14 -16.86 -10.45
CA GLU A 146 -25.89 -16.38 -9.29
C GLU A 146 -25.18 -15.35 -8.41
N TYR A 147 -23.92 -15.00 -8.72
CA TYR A 147 -23.08 -14.05 -7.96
C TYR A 147 -22.95 -12.70 -8.66
N ASP A 148 -23.64 -12.44 -9.75
CA ASP A 148 -23.54 -11.19 -10.48
C ASP A 148 -24.11 -10.00 -9.69
N ASP A 149 -25.06 -10.23 -8.81
CA ASP A 149 -25.57 -9.23 -7.87
C ASP A 149 -24.44 -8.74 -6.93
N ILE A 150 -23.68 -9.68 -6.36
CA ILE A 150 -22.54 -9.41 -5.47
C ILE A 150 -21.42 -8.69 -6.24
N ARG A 151 -21.13 -9.11 -7.48
CA ARG A 151 -20.14 -8.44 -8.34
C ARG A 151 -20.52 -7.00 -8.62
N LEU A 152 -21.79 -6.77 -8.91
CA LEU A 152 -22.31 -5.42 -9.19
C LEU A 152 -22.24 -4.52 -7.96
N GLU A 153 -22.66 -5.04 -6.80
CA GLU A 153 -22.60 -4.30 -5.53
C GLU A 153 -21.15 -3.96 -5.17
N TYR A 154 -20.23 -4.91 -5.30
CA TYR A 154 -18.80 -4.71 -5.06
C TYR A 154 -18.20 -3.66 -6.02
N ALA A 155 -18.54 -3.72 -7.31
CA ALA A 155 -18.10 -2.72 -8.29
C ALA A 155 -18.65 -1.32 -7.98
N ASN A 156 -19.89 -1.23 -7.50
CA ASN A 156 -20.50 0.04 -7.08
C ASN A 156 -19.85 0.58 -5.80
N MET A 157 -19.51 -0.29 -4.84
CA MET A 157 -18.77 0.09 -3.64
C MET A 157 -17.39 0.67 -4.01
N LEU A 158 -16.63 -0.01 -4.88
CA LEU A 158 -15.33 0.49 -5.35
C LEU A 158 -15.45 1.86 -6.05
N LYS A 159 -16.49 2.07 -6.85
CA LYS A 159 -16.77 3.39 -7.46
C LYS A 159 -17.06 4.45 -6.40
N GLY A 160 -17.88 4.13 -5.40
CA GLY A 160 -18.17 5.02 -4.29
C GLY A 160 -16.93 5.38 -3.45
N GLN A 161 -16.06 4.42 -3.19
CA GLN A 161 -14.78 4.68 -2.52
C GLN A 161 -13.86 5.57 -3.38
N LEU A 162 -13.84 5.33 -4.68
CA LEU A 162 -13.08 6.16 -5.62
C LEU A 162 -13.57 7.61 -5.65
N GLU A 163 -14.89 7.82 -5.56
CA GLU A 163 -15.49 9.16 -5.52
C GLU A 163 -15.20 9.91 -4.20
N LYS A 164 -15.07 9.18 -3.09
CA LYS A 164 -14.67 9.73 -1.79
C LYS A 164 -13.17 10.04 -1.70
N GLY A 165 -12.34 9.34 -2.49
CA GLY A 165 -10.91 9.53 -2.55
C GLY A 165 -10.49 10.80 -3.28
N ASN A 166 -9.18 10.98 -3.50
CA ASN A 166 -8.57 12.13 -4.18
C ASN A 166 -8.91 12.21 -5.68
N ASN A 167 -10.18 12.07 -6.04
CA ASN A 167 -10.74 12.32 -7.37
C ASN A 167 -10.01 11.65 -8.55
N GLY A 168 -9.38 10.50 -8.33
CA GLY A 168 -8.69 9.76 -9.37
C GLY A 168 -7.45 10.48 -9.93
N LEU A 169 -6.71 11.18 -9.10
CA LEU A 169 -5.41 11.75 -9.47
C LEU A 169 -4.34 10.65 -9.50
N SER A 170 -3.63 10.56 -10.62
CA SER A 170 -2.47 9.66 -10.76
C SER A 170 -1.20 10.48 -10.66
N LYS A 171 -0.34 10.13 -9.72
CA LYS A 171 0.99 10.72 -9.55
C LYS A 171 2.00 9.87 -10.31
N ARG A 172 2.63 10.45 -11.33
CA ARG A 172 3.65 9.78 -12.15
C ARG A 172 4.95 10.56 -12.10
N LYS A 173 6.08 9.86 -12.05
CA LYS A 173 7.41 10.43 -11.85
C LYS A 173 8.34 9.97 -12.94
N TYR A 174 9.08 10.92 -13.51
CA TYR A 174 9.97 10.66 -14.62
C TYR A 174 11.29 11.41 -14.43
N ILE A 175 12.37 10.78 -14.85
CA ILE A 175 13.65 11.41 -15.05
C ILE A 175 13.96 11.41 -16.55
N THR A 176 14.20 12.59 -17.11
CA THR A 176 14.66 12.76 -18.49
C THR A 176 16.09 13.27 -18.45
N PHE A 177 16.99 12.55 -19.07
CA PHE A 177 18.39 12.96 -19.23
C PHE A 177 18.73 13.17 -20.69
N GLY A 178 19.59 14.15 -20.94
CA GLY A 178 19.94 14.57 -22.29
C GLY A 178 21.42 14.90 -22.44
N ILE A 179 21.93 14.67 -23.63
CA ILE A 179 23.30 14.97 -24.01
C ILE A 179 23.33 15.65 -25.35
N GLU A 180 24.39 16.46 -25.58
CA GLU A 180 24.68 16.98 -26.91
C GLU A 180 25.52 16.01 -27.72
N ALA A 181 25.11 15.75 -28.96
CA ALA A 181 25.83 14.93 -29.93
C ALA A 181 25.58 15.44 -31.36
N ASP A 182 26.51 15.21 -32.25
CA ASP A 182 26.39 15.65 -33.63
C ASP A 182 25.53 14.68 -34.49
N ASP A 183 25.45 13.43 -34.09
CA ASP A 183 24.67 12.38 -34.77
C ASP A 183 23.96 11.45 -33.84
N LEU A 184 22.90 10.77 -34.36
CA LEU A 184 22.07 9.83 -33.60
C LEU A 184 22.85 8.60 -33.09
N ARG A 185 23.83 8.11 -33.85
CA ARG A 185 24.58 6.88 -33.48
C ARG A 185 25.40 7.13 -32.22
N THR A 186 26.12 8.26 -32.18
CA THR A 186 26.90 8.69 -31.02
C THR A 186 26.00 8.98 -29.84
N ALA A 187 24.86 9.66 -30.07
CA ALA A 187 23.87 9.92 -29.04
C ALA A 187 23.34 8.63 -28.41
N LYS A 188 22.98 7.66 -29.25
CA LYS A 188 22.39 6.37 -28.81
C LYS A 188 23.35 5.61 -27.89
N MET A 189 24.59 5.41 -28.28
CA MET A 189 25.57 4.69 -27.46
C MET A 189 25.78 5.33 -26.08
N ARG A 190 25.83 6.67 -26.04
CA ARG A 190 26.00 7.40 -24.74
C ARG A 190 24.74 7.37 -23.89
N LEU A 191 23.56 7.56 -24.47
CA LEU A 191 22.29 7.54 -23.77
C LEU A 191 21.95 6.15 -23.22
N GLU A 192 22.23 5.07 -23.96
CA GLU A 192 22.05 3.70 -23.47
C GLU A 192 22.95 3.38 -22.29
N ARG A 193 24.19 3.89 -22.25
CA ARG A 193 25.07 3.76 -21.11
C ARG A 193 24.53 4.52 -19.89
N ILE A 194 24.16 5.79 -20.06
CA ILE A 194 23.60 6.60 -18.98
C ILE A 194 22.31 5.96 -18.45
N GLU A 195 21.47 5.39 -19.31
CA GLU A 195 20.25 4.69 -18.93
C GLU A 195 20.55 3.52 -17.99
N ILE A 196 21.52 2.68 -18.33
CA ILE A 196 21.93 1.54 -17.49
C ILE A 196 22.43 2.05 -16.13
N ASP A 197 23.24 3.08 -16.11
CA ASP A 197 23.76 3.66 -14.88
C ASP A 197 22.64 4.27 -14.02
N VAL A 198 21.68 4.97 -14.64
CA VAL A 198 20.50 5.54 -13.97
C VAL A 198 19.62 4.43 -13.36
N LEU A 199 19.35 3.36 -14.10
CA LEU A 199 18.58 2.22 -13.60
C LEU A 199 19.29 1.50 -12.44
N ASN A 200 20.62 1.35 -12.51
CA ASN A 200 21.42 0.76 -11.45
C ASN A 200 21.42 1.64 -10.18
N ASN A 201 21.52 2.97 -10.32
CA ASN A 201 21.43 3.89 -9.18
C ASN A 201 20.04 3.82 -8.51
N PHE A 202 18.94 3.79 -9.30
CA PHE A 202 17.61 3.60 -8.74
C PHE A 202 17.48 2.25 -8.02
N LYS A 203 18.04 1.18 -8.59
CA LYS A 203 18.06 -0.13 -7.96
C LYS A 203 18.85 -0.12 -6.64
N ALA A 204 19.96 0.60 -6.56
CA ALA A 204 20.72 0.76 -5.32
C ALA A 204 19.95 1.54 -4.24
N LEU A 205 19.10 2.49 -4.66
CA LEU A 205 18.17 3.19 -3.78
C LEU A 205 16.94 2.35 -3.36
N GLY A 206 16.78 1.12 -3.88
CA GLY A 206 15.57 0.31 -3.69
C GLY A 206 14.37 0.77 -4.52
N VAL A 207 14.57 1.69 -5.48
CA VAL A 207 13.52 2.27 -6.31
C VAL A 207 13.33 1.44 -7.58
N GLN A 208 12.10 1.04 -7.86
CA GLN A 208 11.76 0.44 -9.14
C GLN A 208 11.75 1.52 -10.23
N ALA A 209 12.37 1.23 -11.38
CA ALA A 209 12.42 2.14 -12.51
C ALA A 209 12.36 1.38 -13.84
N ALA A 210 11.74 1.98 -14.84
CA ALA A 210 11.59 1.42 -16.18
C ALA A 210 11.87 2.47 -17.26
N SER A 211 12.64 2.09 -18.28
CA SER A 211 12.88 2.96 -19.43
C SER A 211 11.65 3.06 -20.31
N LEU A 212 11.33 4.25 -20.78
CA LEU A 212 10.22 4.47 -21.72
C LEU A 212 10.67 4.27 -23.15
N ASN A 213 9.92 3.47 -23.90
CA ASN A 213 10.04 3.39 -25.34
C ASN A 213 9.39 4.61 -26.03
N GLY A 214 9.50 4.70 -27.36
CA GLY A 214 8.99 5.86 -28.10
C GLY A 214 7.48 6.05 -28.02
N LEU A 215 6.69 4.95 -27.93
CA LEU A 215 5.24 5.03 -27.78
C LEU A 215 4.87 5.55 -26.39
N GLU A 216 5.48 5.01 -25.36
CA GLU A 216 5.27 5.42 -23.96
C GLU A 216 5.67 6.88 -23.72
N ARG A 217 6.75 7.36 -24.36
CA ARG A 217 7.11 8.78 -24.33
C ARG A 217 6.10 9.67 -25.06
N LEU A 218 5.54 9.20 -26.18
CA LEU A 218 4.47 9.93 -26.87
C LEU A 218 3.19 9.96 -26.03
N GLU A 219 2.85 8.87 -25.32
CA GLU A 219 1.74 8.83 -24.37
C GLU A 219 1.94 9.81 -23.21
N LEU A 220 3.15 9.89 -22.66
CA LEU A 220 3.50 10.87 -21.63
C LEU A 220 3.30 12.31 -22.13
N LEU A 221 3.88 12.65 -23.28
CA LEU A 221 3.75 13.99 -23.87
C LEU A 221 2.30 14.30 -24.26
N HIS A 222 1.56 13.32 -24.79
CA HIS A 222 0.14 13.45 -25.07
C HIS A 222 -0.65 13.75 -23.79
N SER A 223 -0.37 13.04 -22.69
CA SER A 223 -1.04 13.26 -21.41
C SER A 223 -0.79 14.67 -20.86
N GLN A 224 0.44 15.19 -20.99
CA GLN A 224 0.78 16.55 -20.58
C GLN A 224 0.11 17.62 -21.47
N LEU A 225 -0.15 17.31 -22.74
CA LEU A 225 -0.77 18.22 -23.72
C LEU A 225 -2.30 18.08 -23.79
N HIS A 226 -2.89 17.06 -23.14
CA HIS A 226 -4.34 16.81 -23.06
C HIS A 226 -4.76 16.61 -21.59
N PRO A 227 -4.82 17.69 -20.81
CA PRO A 227 -5.02 17.63 -19.35
C PRO A 227 -6.40 17.10 -18.93
N SER A 228 -7.35 16.95 -19.86
CA SER A 228 -8.65 16.32 -19.57
C SER A 228 -8.52 14.84 -19.18
N GLY A 229 -7.47 14.17 -19.62
CA GLY A 229 -7.28 12.73 -19.44
C GLY A 229 -8.31 11.85 -20.20
N GLN A 230 -9.26 12.47 -20.91
CA GLN A 230 -10.32 11.73 -21.62
C GLN A 230 -9.89 11.23 -23.01
N GLU A 231 -8.94 11.93 -23.62
CA GLU A 231 -8.44 11.59 -24.95
C GLU A 231 -7.28 10.61 -24.86
N LYS A 232 -7.43 9.44 -25.48
CA LYS A 232 -6.33 8.46 -25.60
C LYS A 232 -5.52 8.73 -26.85
N LEU A 233 -4.21 8.59 -26.74
CA LEU A 233 -3.32 8.61 -27.90
C LEU A 233 -3.69 7.47 -28.86
N GLN A 234 -4.06 7.84 -30.07
CA GLN A 234 -4.31 6.89 -31.17
C GLN A 234 -3.14 6.95 -32.15
N PHE A 235 -2.11 6.16 -31.91
CA PHE A 235 -0.88 6.18 -32.70
C PHE A 235 -0.36 4.77 -32.94
N ALA A 236 0.13 4.53 -34.14
CA ALA A 236 0.94 3.37 -34.48
C ALA A 236 2.09 3.82 -35.38
N TRP A 237 3.28 3.24 -35.18
CA TRP A 237 4.47 3.60 -35.98
C TRP A 237 4.28 3.36 -37.47
N GLU A 238 3.45 2.42 -37.87
CA GLU A 238 3.11 2.06 -39.25
C GLU A 238 2.28 3.15 -39.95
N ASP A 239 1.70 4.07 -39.17
CA ASP A 239 0.87 5.14 -39.72
C ASP A 239 1.73 6.31 -40.26
N LEU A 240 2.95 6.51 -39.76
CA LEU A 240 3.84 7.61 -40.18
C LEU A 240 4.19 7.56 -41.66
N PRO A 241 4.74 6.46 -42.21
CA PRO A 241 5.08 6.40 -43.62
C PRO A 241 3.86 6.41 -44.58
N LYS A 242 2.68 5.97 -44.08
CA LYS A 242 1.44 5.95 -44.87
C LYS A 242 0.76 7.31 -44.95
N THR A 243 0.92 8.13 -43.94
CA THR A 243 0.21 9.42 -43.80
C THR A 243 1.09 10.61 -44.15
N GLY A 244 2.42 10.44 -44.08
CA GLY A 244 3.38 11.54 -44.17
C GLY A 244 3.30 12.51 -42.99
N LEU A 245 2.67 12.11 -41.88
CA LEU A 245 2.55 12.87 -40.66
C LEU A 245 3.77 12.64 -39.76
N SER A 246 4.06 13.62 -38.90
CA SER A 246 5.07 13.48 -37.85
C SER A 246 4.43 13.00 -36.55
N THR A 247 5.21 12.51 -35.61
CA THR A 247 4.73 12.13 -34.26
C THR A 247 4.03 13.26 -33.54
N LYS A 248 4.42 14.53 -33.83
CA LYS A 248 3.79 15.73 -33.26
C LYS A 248 2.32 15.92 -33.69
N ASP A 249 1.97 15.47 -34.88
CA ASP A 249 0.59 15.59 -35.38
C ASP A 249 -0.38 14.73 -34.57
N PHE A 250 0.10 13.68 -33.89
CA PHE A 250 -0.71 12.80 -33.05
C PHE A 250 -0.83 13.24 -31.59
N ILE A 251 0.16 13.99 -31.09
CA ILE A 251 0.17 14.43 -29.68
C ILE A 251 -0.21 15.90 -29.49
N ALA A 252 -0.22 16.71 -30.54
CA ALA A 252 -0.48 18.15 -30.44
C ALA A 252 -1.95 18.40 -30.09
N PRO A 253 -2.22 19.34 -29.15
CA PRO A 253 -3.58 19.79 -28.87
C PRO A 253 -4.14 20.57 -30.05
N THR A 254 -5.43 20.81 -30.05
CA THR A 254 -6.10 21.57 -31.12
C THR A 254 -5.55 22.98 -31.30
N SER A 255 -5.15 23.63 -30.21
CA SER A 255 -4.57 24.98 -30.25
C SER A 255 -3.80 25.33 -28.97
N PHE A 256 -2.79 26.19 -29.11
CA PHE A 256 -2.22 26.98 -28.02
C PHE A 256 -2.64 28.44 -28.18
N THR A 257 -3.10 29.06 -27.13
CA THR A 257 -3.44 30.48 -27.09
C THR A 257 -2.77 31.12 -25.88
N PHE A 258 -1.81 31.99 -26.08
CA PHE A 258 -1.18 32.77 -25.01
C PHE A 258 -1.91 34.09 -24.83
N SER A 259 -2.27 34.43 -23.60
CA SER A 259 -3.07 35.62 -23.29
C SER A 259 -2.29 36.90 -23.58
N LYS A 260 -2.98 37.96 -24.01
CA LYS A 260 -2.35 39.26 -24.34
C LYS A 260 -1.71 39.91 -23.11
N ASP A 261 -2.22 39.61 -21.91
CA ASP A 261 -1.63 40.09 -20.66
C ASP A 261 -0.37 39.31 -20.23
N GLY A 262 0.02 38.29 -21.00
CA GLY A 262 1.22 37.47 -20.77
C GLY A 262 1.15 36.57 -19.55
N LYS A 263 -0.02 36.48 -18.88
CA LYS A 263 -0.15 35.83 -17.55
C LYS A 263 -0.62 34.40 -17.57
N THR A 264 -1.31 34.00 -18.61
CA THR A 264 -1.90 32.65 -18.74
C THR A 264 -1.83 32.18 -20.19
N PHE A 265 -1.99 30.89 -20.37
CA PHE A 265 -2.21 30.29 -21.69
C PHE A 265 -3.47 29.43 -21.68
N ARG A 266 -3.93 29.08 -22.87
CA ARG A 266 -5.02 28.12 -23.07
C ARG A 266 -4.53 27.02 -24.00
N MET A 267 -4.86 25.79 -23.62
CA MET A 267 -4.54 24.58 -24.37
C MET A 267 -5.82 23.76 -24.55
N GLY A 268 -6.35 23.75 -25.77
CA GLY A 268 -7.72 23.28 -26.00
C GLY A 268 -8.73 24.05 -25.14
N ASP A 269 -9.48 23.33 -24.34
CA ASP A 269 -10.52 23.90 -23.44
C ASP A 269 -9.99 24.25 -22.04
N TYR A 270 -8.72 23.91 -21.73
CA TYR A 270 -8.10 24.16 -20.42
C TYR A 270 -7.31 25.47 -20.41
N SER A 271 -7.45 26.18 -19.30
CA SER A 271 -6.61 27.33 -18.98
C SER A 271 -5.42 26.87 -18.13
N GLY A 272 -4.23 27.42 -18.40
CA GLY A 272 -3.02 27.08 -17.68
C GLY A 272 -2.14 28.28 -17.36
N ALA A 273 -1.25 28.10 -16.40
CA ALA A 273 -0.18 29.03 -16.09
C ALA A 273 1.05 28.28 -15.63
N ALA A 274 2.20 28.75 -16.11
CA ALA A 274 3.50 28.31 -15.67
C ALA A 274 4.08 29.31 -14.67
N SER A 275 4.61 28.82 -13.57
CA SER A 275 5.23 29.57 -12.49
C SER A 275 6.60 28.97 -12.18
N PHE A 276 7.52 29.76 -11.61
CA PHE A 276 8.76 29.24 -11.06
C PHE A 276 8.81 29.43 -9.55
N LEU A 277 9.48 28.50 -8.86
CA LEU A 277 9.70 28.56 -7.43
C LEU A 277 10.95 29.37 -7.13
N GLN A 278 10.80 30.51 -6.46
CA GLN A 278 11.90 31.29 -5.93
C GLN A 278 12.18 30.84 -4.50
N ILE A 279 13.35 30.29 -4.26
CA ILE A 279 13.82 29.87 -2.95
C ILE A 279 14.38 31.10 -2.23
N LEU A 280 13.74 31.45 -1.10
CA LEU A 280 14.15 32.58 -0.24
C LEU A 280 14.80 32.08 1.05
N ALA A 281 14.47 30.85 1.46
CA ALA A 281 15.00 30.23 2.66
C ALA A 281 16.50 29.92 2.53
N PRO A 282 17.28 30.06 3.61
CA PRO A 282 18.64 29.53 3.67
C PRO A 282 18.66 28.00 3.69
N GLU A 283 17.69 27.40 4.36
CA GLU A 283 17.50 25.95 4.43
C GLU A 283 16.10 25.58 3.99
N LEU A 284 15.98 24.47 3.28
CA LEU A 284 14.74 23.88 2.81
C LEU A 284 14.42 22.62 3.63
N THR A 285 13.17 22.19 3.58
CA THR A 285 12.73 20.90 4.11
C THR A 285 12.32 19.96 2.98
N ASP A 286 12.50 18.67 3.19
CA ASP A 286 12.14 17.59 2.26
C ASP A 286 10.64 17.45 1.99
N ARG A 287 9.79 18.18 2.74
CA ARG A 287 8.33 18.17 2.60
C ARG A 287 7.78 19.11 1.53
N LEU A 288 8.55 20.08 1.08
CA LEU A 288 8.06 21.08 0.12
C LEU A 288 7.50 20.43 -1.16
N LEU A 289 8.25 19.52 -1.75
CA LEU A 289 7.84 18.84 -2.98
C LEU A 289 6.62 17.94 -2.74
N SER A 290 6.60 17.21 -1.62
CA SER A 290 5.48 16.36 -1.23
C SER A 290 4.19 17.17 -1.07
N ASP A 291 4.21 18.24 -0.27
CA ASP A 291 3.03 19.08 -0.04
C ASP A 291 2.50 19.73 -1.34
N LEU A 292 3.39 20.08 -2.28
CA LEU A 292 2.97 20.59 -3.58
C LEU A 292 2.34 19.52 -4.47
N LEU A 293 2.78 18.28 -4.39
CA LEU A 293 2.22 17.14 -5.14
C LEU A 293 0.95 16.57 -4.48
N ASP A 294 0.71 16.87 -3.21
CA ASP A 294 -0.49 16.46 -2.49
C ASP A 294 -1.69 17.41 -2.70
N LEU A 295 -1.51 18.45 -3.53
CA LEU A 295 -2.64 19.27 -3.98
C LEU A 295 -3.66 18.44 -4.77
N ASP A 296 -4.95 18.66 -4.49
CA ASP A 296 -6.08 17.99 -5.14
C ASP A 296 -6.33 18.45 -6.60
N ASP A 297 -5.32 18.99 -7.25
CA ASP A 297 -5.42 19.62 -8.55
C ASP A 297 -4.41 19.05 -9.55
N ALA A 298 -4.74 19.20 -10.82
CA ALA A 298 -3.81 18.83 -11.90
C ALA A 298 -2.60 19.79 -11.90
N VAL A 299 -1.47 19.31 -11.44
CA VAL A 299 -0.21 20.04 -11.38
C VAL A 299 0.91 19.22 -12.02
N THR A 300 1.78 19.91 -12.78
CA THR A 300 3.03 19.33 -13.27
C THR A 300 4.19 20.12 -12.68
N ILE A 301 5.08 19.45 -11.97
CA ILE A 301 6.27 20.05 -11.37
C ILE A 301 7.49 19.53 -12.11
N ASN A 302 8.38 20.44 -12.48
CA ASN A 302 9.62 20.10 -13.19
C ASN A 302 10.82 20.70 -12.47
N LEU A 303 11.83 19.88 -12.22
CA LEU A 303 13.13 20.32 -11.76
C LEU A 303 14.13 20.11 -12.89
N HIS A 304 14.62 21.20 -13.47
CA HIS A 304 15.76 21.17 -14.39
C HIS A 304 17.02 21.31 -13.57
N ILE A 305 17.91 20.35 -13.69
CA ILE A 305 19.15 20.24 -12.91
C ILE A 305 20.31 20.15 -13.91
N GLN A 306 21.24 21.07 -13.83
CA GLN A 306 22.46 21.09 -14.64
C GLN A 306 23.67 21.18 -13.72
N SER A 307 24.56 20.21 -13.77
CA SER A 307 25.80 20.24 -13.01
C SER A 307 26.75 21.30 -13.59
N ILE A 308 27.45 22.02 -12.70
CA ILE A 308 28.53 22.92 -13.07
C ILE A 308 29.85 22.17 -12.96
N ASP A 309 30.77 22.40 -13.91
CA ASP A 309 32.13 21.86 -13.79
C ASP A 309 32.79 22.25 -12.46
N GLN A 310 33.33 21.26 -11.73
CA GLN A 310 33.86 21.45 -10.38
C GLN A 310 34.96 22.52 -10.32
N ALA A 311 35.87 22.52 -11.30
CA ALA A 311 36.96 23.52 -11.38
C ALA A 311 36.43 24.92 -11.62
N GLN A 312 35.39 25.02 -12.45
CA GLN A 312 34.71 26.28 -12.73
C GLN A 312 33.93 26.79 -11.49
N ALA A 313 33.25 25.93 -10.78
CA ALA A 313 32.52 26.27 -9.56
C ALA A 313 33.50 26.82 -8.49
N ILE A 314 34.56 26.11 -8.20
CA ILE A 314 35.61 26.51 -7.24
C ILE A 314 36.22 27.86 -7.66
N LYS A 315 36.53 28.03 -8.95
CA LYS A 315 37.07 29.30 -9.46
C LYS A 315 36.12 30.48 -9.26
N ASN A 316 34.82 30.26 -9.52
CA ASN A 316 33.79 31.29 -9.34
C ASN A 316 33.65 31.72 -7.88
N ILE A 317 33.66 30.74 -6.94
CA ILE A 317 33.58 31.04 -5.51
C ILE A 317 34.82 31.78 -5.03
N LYS A 318 36.03 31.31 -5.39
CA LYS A 318 37.30 32.04 -5.06
C LYS A 318 37.29 33.47 -5.57
N ARG A 319 36.72 33.71 -6.75
CA ARG A 319 36.57 35.09 -7.28
C ARG A 319 35.59 35.88 -6.42
N LYS A 320 34.42 35.37 -6.09
CA LYS A 320 33.46 36.02 -5.19
C LYS A 320 34.06 36.30 -3.83
N MET A 321 34.80 35.35 -3.22
CA MET A 321 35.51 35.56 -1.96
C MET A 321 36.54 36.74 -2.06
N SER A 322 37.30 36.76 -3.16
CA SER A 322 38.24 37.90 -3.39
C SER A 322 37.50 39.23 -3.48
N ASP A 323 36.33 39.27 -4.13
CA ASP A 323 35.55 40.51 -4.26
C ASP A 323 34.92 40.89 -2.89
N LEU A 324 34.43 39.94 -2.08
CA LEU A 324 33.96 40.17 -0.72
C LEU A 324 35.10 40.70 0.18
N GLN A 325 36.31 40.15 0.05
CA GLN A 325 37.49 40.64 0.80
C GLN A 325 37.83 42.08 0.42
N LYS A 326 37.76 42.45 -0.87
CA LYS A 326 37.96 43.85 -1.33
C LYS A 326 36.88 44.75 -0.73
N MET A 327 35.61 44.32 -0.75
CA MET A 327 34.51 45.10 -0.12
C MET A 327 34.74 45.28 1.39
N LYS A 328 35.19 44.22 2.08
CA LYS A 328 35.53 44.29 3.50
C LYS A 328 36.63 45.31 3.77
N ILE A 329 37.69 45.30 2.97
CA ILE A 329 38.79 46.28 3.09
C ILE A 329 38.29 47.71 2.80
N GLU A 330 37.37 47.90 1.82
CA GLU A 330 36.79 49.21 1.53
C GLU A 330 35.91 49.69 2.70
N GLU A 331 35.11 48.88 3.29
CA GLU A 331 34.28 49.22 4.46
C GLU A 331 35.16 49.55 5.69
N GLN A 332 36.19 48.76 5.93
CA GLN A 332 37.17 49.04 6.97
C GLN A 332 37.84 50.40 6.77
N LYS A 333 38.25 50.75 5.54
CA LYS A 333 38.81 52.05 5.22
C LYS A 333 37.80 53.19 5.46
N LYS A 334 36.51 52.95 5.18
CA LYS A 334 35.45 53.93 5.44
C LYS A 334 35.25 54.11 6.95
N ALA A 335 35.22 53.00 7.72
CA ALA A 335 35.07 53.05 9.20
C ALA A 335 36.21 53.89 9.81
N VAL A 336 37.47 53.59 9.46
CA VAL A 336 38.63 54.35 9.96
C VAL A 336 38.54 55.83 9.59
N ARG A 337 38.13 56.20 8.37
CA ARG A 337 37.92 57.58 7.93
C ARG A 337 36.81 58.28 8.70
N ALA A 338 35.80 57.52 9.18
CA ALA A 338 34.71 58.05 9.96
C ALA A 338 34.96 58.02 11.48
N GLY A 339 36.18 57.62 11.89
CA GLY A 339 36.56 57.55 13.32
C GLY A 339 36.01 56.38 14.10
N TYR A 340 35.54 55.33 13.41
CA TYR A 340 35.06 54.06 14.02
C TYR A 340 36.18 53.00 14.01
N ASP A 341 36.01 51.99 14.88
CA ASP A 341 36.93 50.85 14.97
C ASP A 341 36.95 50.03 13.63
N MET A 342 38.10 49.56 13.23
CA MET A 342 38.31 48.72 12.04
C MET A 342 37.54 47.38 12.10
N ASP A 343 37.17 46.91 13.29
CA ASP A 343 36.46 45.67 13.52
C ASP A 343 34.95 45.83 13.29
N ILE A 344 34.41 47.04 13.13
CA ILE A 344 33.01 47.28 12.81
C ILE A 344 32.80 47.08 11.31
N ILE A 345 32.44 45.85 10.96
CA ILE A 345 32.07 45.43 9.60
C ILE A 345 30.57 45.23 9.53
N PRO A 346 29.88 45.64 8.44
CA PRO A 346 28.48 45.27 8.26
C PRO A 346 28.29 43.76 8.45
N THR A 347 27.35 43.34 9.30
CA THR A 347 27.07 41.95 9.63
C THR A 347 26.86 41.13 8.38
N ASP A 348 26.15 41.64 7.40
CA ASP A 348 25.89 40.97 6.12
C ASP A 348 27.16 40.57 5.40
N LEU A 349 28.17 41.44 5.41
CA LEU A 349 29.44 41.18 4.72
C LEU A 349 30.30 40.11 5.43
N ALA A 350 30.22 40.10 6.74
CA ALA A 350 30.87 39.05 7.55
C ALA A 350 30.25 37.69 7.30
N THR A 351 28.90 37.62 7.39
CA THR A 351 28.13 36.39 7.16
C THR A 351 28.36 35.84 5.74
N TYR A 352 28.27 36.67 4.71
CA TYR A 352 28.54 36.24 3.33
C TYR A 352 29.98 35.76 3.12
N GLY A 353 30.94 36.29 3.86
CA GLY A 353 32.33 35.83 3.85
C GLY A 353 32.49 34.43 4.42
N GLU A 354 31.86 34.16 5.57
CA GLU A 354 31.83 32.82 6.22
C GLU A 354 31.10 31.80 5.34
N GLU A 355 29.91 32.15 4.85
CA GLU A 355 29.14 31.27 3.96
C GLU A 355 29.93 30.87 2.71
N ALA A 356 30.61 31.81 2.09
CA ALA A 356 31.43 31.56 0.90
C ALA A 356 32.64 30.67 1.23
N GLN A 357 33.22 30.79 2.43
CA GLN A 357 34.33 29.97 2.90
C GLN A 357 33.84 28.54 3.21
N ASN A 358 32.73 28.39 3.90
CA ASN A 358 32.11 27.09 4.19
C ASN A 358 31.74 26.37 2.90
N LEU A 359 31.10 27.06 1.94
CA LEU A 359 30.76 26.51 0.64
C LEU A 359 32.00 26.04 -0.14
N LEU A 360 33.10 26.79 -0.07
CA LEU A 360 34.35 26.37 -0.69
C LEU A 360 34.94 25.13 -0.06
N GLN A 361 34.84 25.03 1.28
CA GLN A 361 35.32 23.88 2.04
C GLN A 361 34.45 22.64 1.72
N ASP A 362 33.13 22.78 1.64
CA ASP A 362 32.22 21.70 1.29
C ASP A 362 32.51 21.15 -0.11
N LEU A 363 32.71 22.04 -1.09
CA LEU A 363 33.05 21.64 -2.46
C LEU A 363 34.43 20.97 -2.58
N GLN A 364 35.37 21.27 -1.68
CA GLN A 364 36.71 20.67 -1.71
C GLN A 364 36.84 19.39 -0.90
N ASN A 365 36.05 19.22 0.19
CA ASN A 365 36.29 18.19 1.20
C ASN A 365 35.11 17.20 1.36
N ARG A 366 33.88 17.53 0.91
CA ARG A 366 32.65 16.77 1.23
C ARG A 366 31.98 16.12 0.02
N ASN A 367 32.63 15.91 -1.09
CA ASN A 367 32.01 15.37 -2.32
C ASN A 367 30.77 16.18 -2.80
N GLU A 368 30.64 17.45 -2.38
CA GLU A 368 29.59 18.33 -2.85
C GLU A 368 29.92 18.86 -4.26
N ARG A 369 28.88 18.96 -5.10
CA ARG A 369 28.92 19.60 -6.41
C ARG A 369 28.01 20.81 -6.45
N MET A 370 28.15 21.63 -7.45
CA MET A 370 27.22 22.74 -7.70
C MET A 370 26.32 22.43 -8.88
N PHE A 371 25.07 22.72 -8.70
CA PHE A 371 24.03 22.60 -9.71
C PHE A 371 23.33 23.93 -9.96
N LEU A 372 22.93 24.16 -11.21
CA LEU A 372 21.96 25.20 -11.58
C LEU A 372 20.59 24.54 -11.63
N VAL A 373 19.69 24.97 -10.77
CA VAL A 373 18.38 24.40 -10.62
C VAL A 373 17.28 25.39 -10.99
N THR A 374 16.35 24.97 -11.84
CA THR A 374 15.10 25.68 -12.13
C THR A 374 13.93 24.80 -11.71
N VAL A 375 13.08 25.27 -10.80
CA VAL A 375 11.87 24.57 -10.39
C VAL A 375 10.67 25.27 -11.02
N LEU A 376 9.95 24.55 -11.87
CA LEU A 376 8.74 25.04 -12.56
C LEU A 376 7.51 24.31 -12.02
N VAL A 377 6.44 25.06 -11.79
CA VAL A 377 5.13 24.55 -11.39
C VAL A 377 4.12 25.00 -12.43
N GLN A 378 3.50 24.06 -13.10
CA GLN A 378 2.46 24.29 -14.09
C GLN A 378 1.12 23.84 -13.54
N ASN A 379 0.18 24.76 -13.41
CA ASN A 379 -1.20 24.49 -13.03
C ASN A 379 -2.11 24.51 -14.26
N MET A 380 -3.08 23.58 -14.32
CA MET A 380 -4.06 23.48 -15.40
C MET A 380 -5.45 23.29 -14.83
N ALA A 381 -6.43 24.06 -15.31
CA ALA A 381 -7.83 23.95 -14.88
C ALA A 381 -8.82 24.17 -16.02
N PRO A 382 -10.04 23.58 -15.96
CA PRO A 382 -11.07 23.78 -16.97
C PRO A 382 -11.56 25.24 -17.05
N LYS A 383 -11.58 25.93 -15.89
CA LYS A 383 -12.04 27.32 -15.78
C LYS A 383 -10.92 28.21 -15.25
N ARG A 384 -10.82 29.43 -15.81
CA ARG A 384 -9.80 30.40 -15.38
C ARG A 384 -9.90 30.77 -13.88
N GLN A 385 -11.09 30.81 -13.31
CA GLN A 385 -11.27 31.11 -11.88
C GLN A 385 -10.66 30.00 -11.01
N LYS A 386 -10.94 28.74 -11.32
CA LYS A 386 -10.34 27.58 -10.64
C LYS A 386 -8.81 27.63 -10.73
N LEU A 387 -8.26 27.91 -11.93
CA LEU A 387 -6.80 28.05 -12.13
C LEU A 387 -6.17 29.06 -11.15
N PHE A 388 -6.79 30.22 -10.93
CA PHE A 388 -6.25 31.18 -9.97
C PHE A 388 -6.33 30.70 -8.53
N THR A 389 -7.39 29.98 -8.16
CA THR A 389 -7.49 29.33 -6.84
C THR A 389 -6.35 28.31 -6.66
N ASP A 390 -6.10 27.45 -7.65
CA ASP A 390 -5.07 26.41 -7.60
C ASP A 390 -3.65 27.03 -7.50
N ILE A 391 -3.38 28.09 -8.24
CA ILE A 391 -2.13 28.85 -8.13
C ILE A 391 -1.98 29.49 -6.74
N PHE A 392 -3.07 30.00 -6.17
CA PHE A 392 -3.05 30.60 -4.84
C PHE A 392 -2.75 29.55 -3.76
N SER A 393 -3.36 28.37 -3.86
CA SER A 393 -3.11 27.24 -2.96
C SER A 393 -1.64 26.79 -3.04
N ALA A 394 -1.10 26.62 -4.26
CA ALA A 394 0.30 26.27 -4.48
C ALA A 394 1.26 27.36 -3.93
N ALA A 395 0.91 28.65 -4.10
CA ALA A 395 1.69 29.75 -3.55
C ALA A 395 1.66 29.77 -2.01
N GLY A 396 0.53 29.41 -1.39
CA GLY A 396 0.40 29.28 0.06
C GLY A 396 1.32 28.19 0.63
N ILE A 397 1.40 27.03 -0.04
CA ILE A 397 2.35 25.96 0.33
C ILE A 397 3.78 26.44 0.19
N ALA A 398 4.15 27.08 -0.94
CA ALA A 398 5.50 27.60 -1.12
C ALA A 398 5.88 28.61 0.00
N GLN A 399 4.93 29.47 0.38
CA GLN A 399 5.15 30.47 1.45
C GLN A 399 5.36 29.81 2.82
N LYS A 400 4.68 28.72 3.13
CA LYS A 400 4.88 27.90 4.35
C LYS A 400 6.35 27.50 4.52
N TYR A 401 7.04 27.25 3.41
CA TYR A 401 8.46 26.84 3.38
C TYR A 401 9.42 27.98 3.02
N ASN A 402 9.04 29.23 3.25
CA ASN A 402 9.84 30.41 2.92
C ASN A 402 10.29 30.43 1.44
N CYS A 403 9.43 29.98 0.55
CA CYS A 403 9.60 30.07 -0.88
C CYS A 403 8.50 30.96 -1.48
N ALA A 404 8.73 31.52 -2.65
CA ALA A 404 7.73 32.28 -3.39
C ALA A 404 7.47 31.65 -4.75
N LEU A 405 6.21 31.29 -5.01
CA LEU A 405 5.80 30.85 -6.34
C LEU A 405 5.47 32.08 -7.18
N LYS A 406 6.31 32.35 -8.19
CA LYS A 406 6.15 33.50 -9.08
C LYS A 406 5.78 33.06 -10.49
N ARG A 407 4.68 33.61 -10.99
CA ARG A 407 4.23 33.32 -12.36
C ARG A 407 5.21 33.87 -13.38
N LEU A 408 5.44 33.16 -14.47
CA LEU A 408 6.29 33.52 -15.60
C LEU A 408 5.55 34.51 -16.54
N ASP A 409 5.35 35.76 -16.10
CA ASP A 409 4.65 36.78 -16.90
C ASP A 409 5.45 37.07 -18.18
N TYR A 410 4.77 37.03 -19.34
CA TYR A 410 5.33 37.15 -20.68
C TYR A 410 6.27 36.04 -21.15
N GLN A 411 6.43 34.96 -20.35
CA GLN A 411 7.21 33.75 -20.65
C GLN A 411 6.39 32.48 -20.55
N GLN A 412 5.07 32.58 -20.72
CA GLN A 412 4.16 31.43 -20.55
C GLN A 412 4.37 30.34 -21.61
N GLU A 413 4.76 30.70 -22.83
CA GLU A 413 5.12 29.75 -23.87
C GLU A 413 6.38 28.98 -23.49
N GLN A 414 7.45 29.69 -23.10
CA GLN A 414 8.70 29.08 -22.66
C GLN A 414 8.49 28.21 -21.41
N GLY A 415 7.68 28.68 -20.46
CA GLY A 415 7.32 27.94 -19.24
C GLY A 415 6.59 26.65 -19.55
N LEU A 416 5.57 26.72 -20.42
CA LEU A 416 4.83 25.52 -20.85
C LEU A 416 5.75 24.52 -21.57
N MET A 417 6.58 24.96 -22.50
CA MET A 417 7.46 24.10 -23.28
C MET A 417 8.57 23.49 -22.43
N SER A 418 9.08 24.22 -21.43
CA SER A 418 10.04 23.69 -20.45
C SER A 418 9.40 22.72 -19.44
N SER A 419 8.07 22.72 -19.31
CA SER A 419 7.35 21.80 -18.44
C SER A 419 7.06 20.44 -19.10
N LEU A 420 7.32 20.27 -20.39
CA LEU A 420 7.24 18.99 -21.07
C LEU A 420 8.45 18.11 -20.72
N ALA A 421 8.25 16.79 -20.59
CA ALA A 421 9.31 15.82 -20.26
C ALA A 421 10.29 15.60 -21.43
N LEU A 422 10.94 16.65 -21.88
CA LEU A 422 11.86 16.66 -23.03
C LEU A 422 13.34 16.92 -22.66
N GLY A 423 13.63 17.25 -21.38
CA GLY A 423 14.99 17.58 -20.94
C GLY A 423 15.48 18.93 -21.50
N TYR A 424 14.58 19.85 -21.81
CA TYR A 424 14.89 21.10 -22.48
C TYR A 424 14.32 22.32 -21.73
N ASN A 425 15.19 23.09 -21.09
CA ASN A 425 14.84 24.29 -20.33
C ASN A 425 15.00 25.53 -21.20
N GLN A 426 13.94 26.31 -21.36
CA GLN A 426 13.94 27.60 -22.04
C GLN A 426 13.91 28.78 -21.06
N ILE A 427 13.90 28.50 -19.74
CA ILE A 427 13.84 29.50 -18.68
C ILE A 427 15.26 29.73 -18.15
N GLU A 428 15.72 30.99 -18.23
CA GLU A 428 17.07 31.39 -17.77
C GLU A 428 17.14 31.61 -16.25
N ILE A 429 16.00 31.58 -15.54
CA ILE A 429 15.95 31.76 -14.09
C ILE A 429 16.45 30.47 -13.41
N GLN A 430 17.67 30.55 -12.86
CA GLN A 430 18.33 29.41 -12.23
C GLN A 430 18.85 29.80 -10.84
N ARG A 431 18.78 28.86 -9.90
CA ARG A 431 19.37 28.97 -8.57
C ARG A 431 20.58 28.03 -8.48
N SER A 432 21.71 28.54 -8.03
CA SER A 432 22.88 27.71 -7.72
C SER A 432 22.66 27.04 -6.37
N LEU A 433 22.70 25.73 -6.33
CA LEU A 433 22.53 24.89 -5.15
C LEU A 433 23.67 23.86 -5.07
N THR A 434 24.01 23.42 -3.87
CA THR A 434 24.95 22.31 -3.64
C THR A 434 24.23 20.98 -3.87
N THR A 435 24.95 19.85 -3.84
CA THR A 435 24.34 18.53 -3.94
C THR A 435 23.30 18.32 -2.86
N SER A 436 23.64 18.51 -1.59
CA SER A 436 22.73 18.33 -0.45
C SER A 436 21.52 19.25 -0.53
N SER A 437 21.72 20.53 -0.92
CA SER A 437 20.61 21.47 -1.11
C SER A 437 19.70 21.11 -2.29
N THR A 438 20.24 20.48 -3.34
CA THR A 438 19.45 19.99 -4.48
C THR A 438 18.72 18.70 -4.12
N ALA A 439 19.37 17.81 -3.36
CA ALA A 439 18.80 16.54 -2.93
C ALA A 439 17.62 16.71 -1.97
N ILE A 440 17.44 17.88 -1.37
CA ILE A 440 16.27 18.15 -0.50
C ILE A 440 14.95 18.10 -1.26
N PHE A 441 14.96 18.29 -2.57
CA PHE A 441 13.81 17.95 -3.43
C PHE A 441 13.72 16.43 -3.64
N VAL A 442 13.58 15.70 -2.53
CA VAL A 442 13.46 14.25 -2.54
C VAL A 442 12.28 13.84 -3.41
N PRO A 443 12.52 13.03 -4.45
CA PRO A 443 11.46 12.68 -5.40
C PRO A 443 10.50 11.61 -4.86
N PHE A 444 10.79 11.02 -3.69
CA PHE A 444 9.99 9.98 -3.08
C PHE A 444 9.00 10.60 -2.10
N THR A 445 7.73 10.56 -2.43
CA THR A 445 6.68 11.26 -1.67
C THR A 445 5.74 10.27 -1.00
N THR A 446 4.75 9.77 -1.72
CA THR A 446 3.72 8.88 -1.22
C THR A 446 3.81 7.56 -1.95
N CYS A 447 4.01 6.48 -1.22
CA CYS A 447 3.99 5.15 -1.81
C CYS A 447 2.56 4.75 -2.17
N GLU A 448 2.33 4.42 -3.44
CA GLU A 448 1.04 3.98 -3.96
C GLU A 448 1.10 2.49 -4.29
N LEU A 449 0.04 1.78 -3.97
CA LEU A 449 -0.11 0.36 -4.30
C LEU A 449 -1.38 0.16 -5.12
N PHE A 450 -1.24 0.24 -6.44
CA PHE A 450 -2.33 0.03 -7.37
C PHE A 450 -1.90 -0.92 -8.50
N GLN A 451 -2.27 -2.18 -8.35
CA GLN A 451 -2.05 -3.21 -9.36
C GLN A 451 -3.32 -3.39 -10.20
N LYS A 452 -3.14 -3.75 -11.47
CA LYS A 452 -4.25 -4.01 -12.40
C LYS A 452 -4.55 -5.51 -12.51
N GLY A 453 -5.74 -5.84 -12.98
CA GLY A 453 -6.18 -7.22 -13.19
C GLY A 453 -6.86 -7.80 -11.96
N GLN A 454 -6.45 -9.00 -11.53
CA GLN A 454 -7.02 -9.68 -10.35
C GLN A 454 -6.48 -9.11 -9.04
N ALA A 455 -6.51 -7.79 -8.89
CA ALA A 455 -6.08 -7.11 -7.67
C ALA A 455 -7.23 -6.95 -6.68
N MET A 456 -6.97 -7.23 -5.42
CA MET A 456 -7.91 -7.17 -4.32
C MET A 456 -7.88 -5.80 -3.67
N TYR A 457 -9.02 -5.33 -3.19
CA TYR A 457 -9.13 -4.07 -2.47
C TYR A 457 -8.77 -4.25 -0.99
N TYR A 458 -7.87 -3.39 -0.48
CA TYR A 458 -7.41 -3.41 0.91
C TYR A 458 -7.70 -2.13 1.70
N GLY A 459 -8.35 -1.15 1.11
CA GLY A 459 -8.68 0.13 1.72
C GLY A 459 -8.25 1.32 0.87
N LEU A 460 -8.31 2.51 1.44
CA LEU A 460 -7.74 3.74 0.91
C LEU A 460 -6.40 4.01 1.59
N ASN A 461 -5.43 4.50 0.85
CA ASN A 461 -4.17 4.98 1.40
C ASN A 461 -4.44 6.20 2.30
N ALA A 462 -4.11 6.13 3.59
CA ALA A 462 -4.37 7.21 4.54
C ALA A 462 -3.64 8.53 4.20
N LEU A 463 -2.59 8.49 3.38
CA LEU A 463 -1.83 9.67 2.98
C LEU A 463 -2.36 10.32 1.69
N SER A 464 -2.71 9.52 0.69
CA SER A 464 -3.12 10.01 -0.63
C SER A 464 -4.60 9.85 -0.91
N ASN A 465 -5.32 9.12 -0.06
CA ASN A 465 -6.73 8.78 -0.24
C ASN A 465 -7.03 7.99 -1.53
N ASN A 466 -6.01 7.36 -2.14
CA ASN A 466 -6.16 6.52 -3.32
C ASN A 466 -6.48 5.06 -2.93
N LEU A 467 -7.15 4.33 -3.83
CA LEU A 467 -7.44 2.92 -3.63
C LEU A 467 -6.15 2.08 -3.50
N ILE A 468 -6.08 1.24 -2.49
CA ILE A 468 -5.06 0.20 -2.37
C ILE A 468 -5.60 -1.06 -3.04
N MET A 469 -5.00 -1.41 -4.18
CA MET A 469 -5.36 -2.59 -4.97
C MET A 469 -4.12 -3.45 -5.18
N ALA A 470 -4.12 -4.66 -4.65
CA ALA A 470 -2.96 -5.54 -4.70
C ALA A 470 -3.32 -7.01 -4.90
N ASN A 471 -2.41 -7.77 -5.50
CA ASN A 471 -2.54 -9.22 -5.64
C ASN A 471 -1.36 -9.91 -4.95
N ARG A 472 -1.63 -10.61 -3.88
CA ARG A 472 -0.63 -11.32 -3.07
C ARG A 472 0.16 -12.37 -3.85
N LYS A 473 -0.39 -12.92 -4.93
CA LYS A 473 0.31 -13.86 -5.82
C LYS A 473 1.59 -13.28 -6.45
N TYR A 474 1.71 -11.95 -6.50
CA TYR A 474 2.92 -11.28 -7.02
C TYR A 474 4.02 -11.10 -5.97
N LEU A 475 3.73 -11.39 -4.70
CA LEU A 475 4.72 -11.37 -3.64
C LEU A 475 5.67 -12.55 -3.74
N LYS A 476 6.88 -12.35 -3.26
CA LYS A 476 7.89 -13.40 -3.17
C LYS A 476 7.45 -14.48 -2.17
N ASN A 477 6.85 -14.06 -1.04
CA ASN A 477 6.24 -14.91 -0.04
C ASN A 477 4.77 -14.46 0.16
N PRO A 478 3.80 -15.06 -0.54
CA PRO A 478 2.41 -14.61 -0.50
C PRO A 478 1.68 -14.92 0.81
N ASN A 479 2.35 -15.60 1.75
CA ASN A 479 1.82 -15.90 3.07
C ASN A 479 1.42 -14.62 3.80
N GLY A 480 0.36 -14.66 4.58
CA GLY A 480 -0.23 -13.47 5.19
C GLY A 480 -0.55 -13.58 6.67
N LEU A 481 -0.50 -12.44 7.34
CA LEU A 481 -0.90 -12.28 8.73
C LEU A 481 -1.91 -11.12 8.84
N PHE A 482 -2.99 -11.36 9.60
CA PHE A 482 -3.93 -10.33 10.04
C PHE A 482 -3.75 -10.15 11.55
N LEU A 483 -3.27 -8.99 11.95
CA LEU A 483 -2.91 -8.67 13.32
C LEU A 483 -3.82 -7.58 13.87
N GLY A 484 -4.39 -7.77 15.04
CA GLY A 484 -5.23 -6.75 15.68
C GLY A 484 -5.59 -7.13 17.11
N THR A 485 -5.36 -6.23 18.03
CA THR A 485 -5.61 -6.44 19.46
C THR A 485 -7.00 -5.93 19.85
N PRO A 486 -7.88 -6.75 20.43
CA PRO A 486 -9.16 -6.29 20.96
C PRO A 486 -8.95 -5.47 22.24
N GLY A 487 -9.77 -4.46 22.45
CA GLY A 487 -9.94 -3.81 23.75
C GLY A 487 -10.84 -4.66 24.65
N CYS A 488 -10.55 -4.72 25.96
CA CYS A 488 -11.32 -5.52 26.92
C CYS A 488 -11.51 -4.77 28.22
N PHE A 489 -12.56 -5.14 29.00
CA PHE A 489 -12.90 -4.61 30.31
C PHE A 489 -12.64 -5.60 31.44
N ALA A 490 -12.42 -5.08 32.63
CA ALA A 490 -12.48 -5.88 33.87
C ALA A 490 -13.91 -6.35 34.13
N GLY A 491 -14.06 -7.52 34.79
CA GLY A 491 -15.36 -8.16 34.97
C GLY A 491 -16.39 -7.36 35.76
N GLU A 492 -15.94 -6.47 36.64
CA GLU A 492 -16.80 -5.56 37.41
C GLU A 492 -17.34 -4.37 36.59
N THR A 493 -16.83 -4.14 35.36
CA THR A 493 -17.33 -3.05 34.50
C THR A 493 -18.78 -3.32 34.11
N ARG A 494 -19.66 -2.34 34.28
CA ARG A 494 -21.10 -2.46 34.09
C ARG A 494 -21.52 -1.82 32.77
N ILE A 495 -22.39 -2.53 32.05
CA ILE A 495 -22.91 -2.17 30.72
C ILE A 495 -24.32 -1.62 30.92
N LEU A 496 -24.65 -0.54 30.22
CA LEU A 496 -25.99 0.08 30.24
C LEU A 496 -26.95 -0.69 29.32
N LEU A 497 -28.00 -1.26 29.93
CA LEU A 497 -29.01 -2.02 29.22
C LEU A 497 -30.08 -1.14 28.57
N ALA A 498 -30.88 -1.72 27.68
CA ALA A 498 -31.96 -1.04 26.98
C ALA A 498 -33.02 -0.45 27.91
N ASP A 499 -33.34 -1.13 29.01
CA ASP A 499 -34.29 -0.72 30.01
C ASP A 499 -33.79 0.33 31.01
N GLY A 500 -32.50 0.72 30.85
CA GLY A 500 -31.82 1.68 31.75
C GLY A 500 -31.19 1.06 33.00
N SER A 501 -31.31 -0.27 33.19
CA SER A 501 -30.54 -0.97 34.21
C SER A 501 -29.11 -1.21 33.76
N ALA A 502 -28.22 -1.63 34.65
CA ALA A 502 -26.85 -1.99 34.33
C ALA A 502 -26.45 -3.32 34.93
N VAL A 503 -25.63 -4.07 34.20
CA VAL A 503 -25.15 -5.41 34.60
C VAL A 503 -23.65 -5.52 34.34
N SER A 504 -22.91 -6.23 35.19
CA SER A 504 -21.48 -6.41 34.97
C SER A 504 -21.16 -7.52 33.96
N PHE A 505 -20.00 -7.44 33.31
CA PHE A 505 -19.54 -8.50 32.41
C PHE A 505 -19.42 -9.85 33.13
N ALA A 506 -18.92 -9.87 34.35
CA ALA A 506 -18.76 -11.10 35.12
C ALA A 506 -20.10 -11.76 35.40
N GLU A 507 -21.15 -11.02 35.81
CA GLU A 507 -22.49 -11.50 36.03
C GLU A 507 -23.10 -12.12 34.78
N LEU A 508 -22.92 -11.49 33.62
CA LEU A 508 -23.43 -11.98 32.33
C LEU A 508 -22.82 -13.33 31.95
N VAL A 509 -21.49 -13.45 32.08
CA VAL A 509 -20.79 -14.71 31.76
C VAL A 509 -21.09 -15.82 32.73
N GLU A 510 -21.19 -15.52 34.05
CA GLU A 510 -21.59 -16.51 35.09
C GLU A 510 -23.00 -17.03 34.88
N GLN A 511 -23.91 -16.19 34.41
CA GLN A 511 -25.29 -16.57 34.10
C GLN A 511 -25.44 -17.28 32.73
N GLY A 512 -24.36 -17.33 31.92
CA GLY A 512 -24.37 -17.91 30.56
C GLY A 512 -25.31 -17.17 29.61
N VAL A 513 -25.40 -15.85 29.75
CA VAL A 513 -26.26 -15.01 28.89
C VAL A 513 -25.63 -14.92 27.49
N GLU A 514 -26.33 -15.45 26.51
CA GLU A 514 -25.89 -15.46 25.12
C GLU A 514 -26.22 -14.15 24.37
N GLU A 515 -27.35 -13.50 24.76
CA GLU A 515 -27.87 -12.30 24.10
C GLU A 515 -28.44 -11.31 25.13
N ILE A 516 -28.20 -9.99 24.94
CA ILE A 516 -28.71 -8.94 25.81
C ILE A 516 -28.99 -7.64 25.01
N GLN A 517 -29.97 -6.85 25.44
CA GLN A 517 -30.27 -5.53 24.85
C GLN A 517 -29.48 -4.44 25.59
N VAL A 518 -28.60 -3.73 24.87
CA VAL A 518 -27.73 -2.67 25.42
C VAL A 518 -28.03 -1.31 24.78
N LYS A 519 -27.62 -0.25 25.44
CA LYS A 519 -27.53 1.09 24.82
C LYS A 519 -26.27 1.18 23.99
N THR A 520 -26.38 1.82 22.83
CA THR A 520 -25.29 2.03 21.88
C THR A 520 -25.38 3.45 21.29
N PHE A 521 -24.29 3.93 20.71
CA PHE A 521 -24.20 5.21 20.05
C PHE A 521 -24.20 5.01 18.54
N ASP A 522 -25.02 5.76 17.85
CA ASP A 522 -25.06 5.77 16.39
C ASP A 522 -24.15 6.91 15.88
N ASP A 523 -22.99 6.54 15.34
CA ASP A 523 -21.97 7.48 14.85
C ASP A 523 -22.47 8.33 13.65
N GLU A 524 -23.49 7.88 12.90
CA GLU A 524 -24.05 8.60 11.76
C GLU A 524 -25.06 9.66 12.17
N THR A 525 -25.91 9.32 13.15
CA THR A 525 -26.99 10.23 13.60
C THR A 525 -26.63 11.02 14.86
N GLY A 526 -25.57 10.63 15.56
CA GLY A 526 -25.16 11.21 16.85
C GLY A 526 -26.13 10.90 18.01
N GLN A 527 -26.97 9.87 17.89
CA GLN A 527 -27.99 9.52 18.88
C GLN A 527 -27.69 8.24 19.64
N ILE A 528 -28.12 8.19 20.89
CA ILE A 528 -28.11 6.96 21.69
C ILE A 528 -29.37 6.17 21.38
N ILE A 529 -29.20 4.95 20.94
CA ILE A 529 -30.24 4.03 20.56
C ILE A 529 -30.09 2.70 21.32
N THR A 530 -30.98 1.74 21.07
CA THR A 530 -30.92 0.42 21.68
C THR A 530 -30.54 -0.60 20.63
N ALA A 531 -29.59 -1.48 20.97
CA ALA A 531 -29.17 -2.59 20.12
C ALA A 531 -28.97 -3.87 20.94
N LYS A 532 -29.01 -5.02 20.26
CA LYS A 532 -28.67 -6.30 20.88
C LYS A 532 -27.15 -6.45 20.94
N ALA A 533 -26.67 -7.03 22.03
CA ALA A 533 -25.29 -7.45 22.23
C ALA A 533 -25.22 -8.97 22.37
N PHE A 534 -24.17 -9.56 21.82
CA PHE A 534 -23.93 -11.00 21.79
C PHE A 534 -22.48 -11.31 22.15
N ASP A 535 -22.17 -12.62 22.21
CA ASP A 535 -20.80 -13.10 22.35
C ASP A 535 -20.10 -12.47 23.56
N ILE A 536 -20.83 -12.52 24.68
CA ILE A 536 -20.36 -11.99 25.95
C ILE A 536 -19.44 -13.04 26.55
N ARG A 537 -18.12 -12.76 26.59
CA ARG A 537 -17.11 -13.75 26.91
C ARG A 537 -15.92 -13.21 27.69
N ILE A 538 -15.18 -14.13 28.30
CA ILE A 538 -13.80 -13.85 28.73
C ILE A 538 -12.92 -13.87 27.49
N GLU A 539 -12.41 -12.71 27.10
CA GLU A 539 -11.57 -12.57 25.91
C GLU A 539 -10.13 -13.04 26.19
N LYS A 540 -9.56 -12.60 27.32
CA LYS A 540 -8.19 -12.96 27.72
C LYS A 540 -7.95 -12.77 29.22
N TYR A 541 -6.75 -13.09 29.70
CA TYR A 541 -6.32 -12.85 31.06
C TYR A 541 -5.21 -11.78 31.07
N ALA A 542 -5.43 -10.66 31.75
CA ALA A 542 -4.51 -9.52 31.84
C ALA A 542 -3.88 -9.40 33.24
N ASP A 543 -2.62 -9.00 33.28
CA ASP A 543 -1.86 -8.65 34.49
C ASP A 543 -1.68 -7.13 34.68
N THR A 544 -2.11 -6.36 33.67
CA THR A 544 -2.05 -4.90 33.67
C THR A 544 -3.38 -4.36 33.17
N LEU A 545 -3.99 -3.45 33.94
CA LEU A 545 -5.20 -2.74 33.57
C LEU A 545 -5.03 -1.25 33.79
N LYS A 546 -5.72 -0.44 33.02
CA LYS A 546 -5.82 1.00 33.21
C LYS A 546 -7.11 1.30 33.97
N GLN A 547 -7.01 2.04 35.06
CA GLN A 547 -8.14 2.55 35.79
C GLN A 547 -8.30 4.02 35.48
N ILE A 548 -9.46 4.39 34.96
CA ILE A 548 -9.85 5.75 34.61
C ILE A 548 -10.96 6.17 35.60
N MET A 549 -10.74 7.28 36.31
CA MET A 549 -11.68 7.87 37.27
C MET A 549 -12.24 9.17 36.69
N LEU A 550 -13.54 9.31 36.74
CA LEU A 550 -14.29 10.45 36.21
C LEU A 550 -14.65 11.45 37.31
N GLU A 551 -15.07 12.65 36.93
CA GLU A 551 -15.41 13.74 37.87
C GLU A 551 -16.63 13.43 38.76
N ASP A 552 -17.52 12.53 38.30
CA ASP A 552 -18.67 12.05 39.10
C ASP A 552 -18.30 11.00 40.17
N GLY A 553 -17.01 10.66 40.27
CA GLY A 553 -16.47 9.65 41.19
C GLY A 553 -16.57 8.23 40.68
N THR A 554 -17.15 7.98 39.51
CA THR A 554 -17.17 6.65 38.91
C THR A 554 -15.81 6.28 38.33
N ALA A 555 -15.48 5.01 38.36
CA ALA A 555 -14.24 4.49 37.80
C ALA A 555 -14.51 3.18 37.06
N PHE A 556 -13.82 2.98 35.95
CA PHE A 556 -13.84 1.72 35.24
C PHE A 556 -12.42 1.25 34.93
N ARG A 557 -12.28 -0.06 34.69
CA ARG A 557 -10.99 -0.70 34.41
C ARG A 557 -11.05 -1.40 33.06
N CYS A 558 -10.08 -1.08 32.21
CA CYS A 558 -9.98 -1.70 30.90
C CYS A 558 -8.52 -1.96 30.52
N THR A 559 -8.30 -2.70 29.43
CA THR A 559 -6.96 -2.83 28.84
C THR A 559 -6.53 -1.54 28.17
N GLU A 560 -5.23 -1.31 28.06
CA GLU A 560 -4.66 -0.09 27.49
C GLU A 560 -5.08 0.17 26.04
N SER A 561 -5.35 -0.91 25.29
CA SER A 561 -5.76 -0.86 23.87
C SER A 561 -7.24 -0.57 23.66
N HIS A 562 -8.05 -0.43 24.72
CA HIS A 562 -9.49 -0.23 24.55
C HIS A 562 -9.81 1.17 24.02
N LEU A 563 -10.71 1.24 23.03
CA LEU A 563 -11.13 2.48 22.40
C LEU A 563 -12.33 3.09 23.11
N ILE A 564 -12.22 4.36 23.49
CA ILE A 564 -13.23 5.12 24.22
C ILE A 564 -13.51 6.40 23.43
N LEU A 565 -14.78 6.72 23.20
CA LEU A 565 -15.20 7.91 22.47
C LEU A 565 -14.96 9.16 23.33
N ASP A 566 -14.30 10.18 22.79
CA ASP A 566 -14.12 11.46 23.42
C ASP A 566 -15.25 12.46 23.13
N ALA A 567 -15.12 13.69 23.59
CA ALA A 567 -16.12 14.74 23.41
C ALA A 567 -16.15 15.30 21.98
N ASP A 568 -15.08 15.13 21.21
CA ASP A 568 -14.97 15.57 19.82
C ASP A 568 -15.42 14.47 18.81
N VAL A 569 -16.03 13.39 19.35
CA VAL A 569 -16.53 12.23 18.59
C VAL A 569 -15.39 11.44 17.93
N GLU A 570 -14.20 11.42 18.56
CA GLU A 570 -13.07 10.61 18.13
C GLU A 570 -12.81 9.45 19.11
N TYR A 571 -12.49 8.25 18.59
CA TYR A 571 -12.13 7.10 19.43
C TYR A 571 -10.66 7.18 19.88
N VAL A 572 -10.45 7.28 21.18
CA VAL A 572 -9.12 7.40 21.81
C VAL A 572 -8.81 6.14 22.61
N GLN A 573 -7.57 5.62 22.49
CA GLN A 573 -7.16 4.49 23.35
C GLN A 573 -7.10 4.86 24.82
N ALA A 574 -7.52 3.93 25.67
CA ALA A 574 -7.40 4.09 27.12
C ALA A 574 -5.96 4.42 27.57
N ALA A 575 -4.96 3.94 26.81
CA ALA A 575 -3.55 4.25 27.03
C ALA A 575 -3.24 5.76 26.94
N ASP A 576 -3.86 6.46 26.02
CA ASP A 576 -3.56 7.85 25.66
C ASP A 576 -4.44 8.88 26.40
N ILE A 577 -5.44 8.41 27.14
CA ILE A 577 -6.33 9.27 27.93
C ILE A 577 -5.53 9.96 29.05
N LYS A 578 -5.73 11.28 29.16
CA LYS A 578 -5.05 12.15 30.12
C LYS A 578 -6.03 12.75 31.14
N GLU A 579 -5.51 13.10 32.31
CA GLU A 579 -6.26 13.85 33.31
C GLU A 579 -6.68 15.22 32.74
N GLY A 580 -7.94 15.60 32.95
CA GLY A 580 -8.58 16.79 32.39
C GLY A 580 -9.19 16.60 31.00
N GLN A 581 -9.01 15.45 30.33
CA GLN A 581 -9.61 15.17 29.04
C GLN A 581 -11.13 14.96 29.17
N LYS A 582 -11.87 15.47 28.19
CA LYS A 582 -13.33 15.28 28.10
C LYS A 582 -13.63 14.05 27.25
N LEU A 583 -14.47 13.17 27.77
CA LEU A 583 -14.94 11.96 27.09
C LEU A 583 -16.41 12.10 26.68
N SER A 584 -16.92 11.13 25.93
CA SER A 584 -18.34 11.06 25.53
C SER A 584 -19.25 11.15 26.75
N GLY A 585 -20.48 11.64 26.56
CA GLY A 585 -21.41 11.88 27.67
C GLY A 585 -21.06 13.11 28.53
N GLY A 586 -20.02 13.88 28.19
CA GLY A 586 -19.62 15.09 28.89
C GLY A 586 -18.72 14.85 30.12
N HIS A 587 -18.25 13.65 30.34
CA HIS A 587 -17.40 13.29 31.47
C HIS A 587 -15.99 13.83 31.36
N ILE A 588 -15.44 14.32 32.48
CA ILE A 588 -14.05 14.78 32.60
C ILE A 588 -13.24 13.75 33.38
N VAL A 589 -12.09 13.38 32.83
CA VAL A 589 -11.14 12.45 33.47
C VAL A 589 -10.41 13.17 34.63
N VAL A 590 -10.59 12.69 35.86
CA VAL A 590 -9.94 13.27 37.07
C VAL A 590 -8.62 12.58 37.34
N ARG A 591 -8.56 11.26 37.16
CA ARG A 591 -7.35 10.49 37.45
C ARG A 591 -7.20 9.29 36.51
N VAL A 592 -5.97 9.06 36.10
CA VAL A 592 -5.58 7.88 35.32
C VAL A 592 -4.47 7.14 36.07
N SER A 593 -4.62 5.84 36.28
CA SER A 593 -3.62 5.00 36.94
C SER A 593 -3.47 3.65 36.23
N VAL A 594 -2.26 3.12 36.21
CA VAL A 594 -1.94 1.79 35.70
C VAL A 594 -1.87 0.81 36.85
N LEU A 595 -2.70 -0.19 36.84
CA LEU A 595 -2.78 -1.23 37.86
C LEU A 595 -2.02 -2.46 37.38
N LYS A 596 -0.89 -2.79 38.04
CA LYS A 596 -0.22 -4.07 37.86
C LYS A 596 -0.79 -5.09 38.84
N ILE A 597 -1.34 -6.17 38.34
CA ILE A 597 -2.05 -7.19 39.10
C ILE A 597 -1.13 -8.41 39.24
N PRO A 598 -0.79 -8.86 40.46
CA PRO A 598 0.16 -9.95 40.66
C PRO A 598 -0.29 -11.31 40.07
N LYS A 599 -1.60 -11.52 39.92
CA LYS A 599 -2.17 -12.70 39.30
C LYS A 599 -3.10 -12.25 38.18
N LYS A 600 -2.88 -12.78 36.97
CA LYS A 600 -3.72 -12.47 35.82
C LYS A 600 -5.21 -12.64 36.13
N VAL A 601 -5.99 -11.62 35.80
CA VAL A 601 -7.45 -11.59 35.96
C VAL A 601 -8.14 -11.71 34.59
N PRO A 602 -9.32 -12.34 34.52
CA PRO A 602 -10.06 -12.37 33.26
C PRO A 602 -10.52 -10.97 32.87
N VAL A 603 -10.43 -10.67 31.60
CA VAL A 603 -10.97 -9.46 30.98
C VAL A 603 -11.94 -9.84 29.86
N TYR A 604 -12.97 -9.04 29.72
CA TYR A 604 -14.20 -9.38 29.05
C TYR A 604 -14.45 -8.45 27.87
N ASP A 605 -15.15 -8.96 26.87
CA ASP A 605 -15.70 -8.18 25.77
C ASP A 605 -17.09 -8.70 25.38
N LEU A 606 -17.82 -7.91 24.60
CA LEU A 606 -19.07 -8.29 23.98
C LEU A 606 -19.14 -7.66 22.59
N THR A 607 -19.99 -8.18 21.75
CA THR A 607 -20.17 -7.66 20.40
C THR A 607 -21.53 -6.97 20.28
N VAL A 608 -21.53 -5.66 19.90
CA VAL A 608 -22.74 -4.92 19.56
C VAL A 608 -22.80 -4.73 18.05
N PRO A 609 -23.70 -5.38 17.36
CA PRO A 609 -23.86 -5.29 15.93
C PRO A 609 -24.20 -3.86 15.44
N ARG A 610 -23.85 -3.54 14.19
CA ARG A 610 -24.08 -2.28 13.46
C ARG A 610 -23.33 -1.06 14.01
N TYR A 611 -23.26 -0.92 15.32
CA TYR A 611 -22.66 0.27 15.94
C TYR A 611 -21.21 0.04 16.38
N MET A 612 -20.79 -1.24 16.54
CA MET A 612 -19.45 -1.65 16.99
C MET A 612 -19.02 -0.98 18.29
N ASN A 613 -19.98 -0.42 19.02
CA ASN A 613 -19.78 0.24 20.28
C ASN A 613 -20.94 -0.08 21.22
N PHE A 614 -20.75 0.18 22.49
CA PHE A 614 -21.78 0.10 23.52
C PHE A 614 -21.52 1.12 24.61
N ILE A 615 -22.52 1.33 25.43
CA ILE A 615 -22.48 2.36 26.47
C ILE A 615 -22.33 1.68 27.84
N LEU A 616 -21.35 2.14 28.59
CA LEU A 616 -21.18 1.74 29.99
C LEU A 616 -22.23 2.39 30.88
N GLU A 617 -22.42 1.87 32.12
CA GLU A 617 -23.35 2.42 33.13
C GLU A 617 -23.17 3.93 33.35
N ASN A 618 -21.92 4.40 33.23
CA ASN A 618 -21.56 5.82 33.39
C ASN A 618 -21.78 6.66 32.10
N GLY A 619 -22.37 6.13 31.06
CA GLY A 619 -22.66 6.86 29.82
C GLY A 619 -21.51 6.96 28.80
N LEU A 620 -20.35 6.34 29.05
CA LEU A 620 -19.23 6.31 28.11
C LEU A 620 -19.48 5.35 26.96
N VAL A 621 -19.16 5.79 25.75
CA VAL A 621 -19.21 4.97 24.53
C VAL A 621 -17.86 4.31 24.31
N VAL A 622 -17.84 3.00 24.00
CA VAL A 622 -16.64 2.15 23.88
C VAL A 622 -16.77 1.19 22.69
N HIS A 623 -15.66 0.79 22.03
CA HIS A 623 -15.64 0.16 20.70
C HIS A 623 -14.98 -1.23 20.64
N ASN A 624 -15.32 -2.04 19.61
CA ASN A 624 -14.81 -3.40 19.32
C ASN A 624 -13.81 -3.45 18.14
N SER A 625 -13.09 -4.59 17.90
CA SER A 625 -12.07 -4.75 16.85
C SER A 625 -12.61 -5.30 15.50
N GLY A 626 -11.89 -5.05 14.35
CA GLY A 626 -12.35 -5.36 12.98
C GLY A 626 -11.55 -6.45 12.22
N LYS A 627 -10.81 -7.34 12.88
CA LYS A 627 -9.87 -8.31 12.28
C LYS A 627 -10.55 -9.34 11.35
N SER A 628 -11.58 -10.05 11.84
CA SER A 628 -12.31 -11.08 11.07
C SER A 628 -13.03 -10.48 9.85
N PHE A 629 -13.50 -9.24 9.93
CA PHE A 629 -14.10 -8.52 8.82
C PHE A 629 -13.12 -8.35 7.65
N SER A 630 -11.88 -7.95 7.92
CA SER A 630 -10.85 -7.76 6.89
C SER A 630 -10.48 -9.05 6.17
N ALA A 631 -10.42 -10.17 6.92
CA ALA A 631 -10.19 -11.51 6.33
C ALA A 631 -11.38 -11.95 5.47
N LYS A 632 -12.62 -11.77 5.94
CA LYS A 632 -13.83 -12.08 5.16
C LYS A 632 -13.91 -11.28 3.87
N ARG A 633 -13.49 -10.01 3.90
CA ARG A 633 -13.38 -9.17 2.70
C ARG A 633 -12.35 -9.75 1.71
N GLU A 634 -11.18 -10.19 2.16
CA GLU A 634 -10.20 -10.82 1.27
C GLU A 634 -10.73 -12.14 0.71
N ILE A 635 -11.37 -12.98 1.51
CA ILE A 635 -12.03 -14.22 1.07
C ILE A 635 -13.04 -13.94 -0.04
N LEU A 636 -13.90 -12.95 0.14
CA LEU A 636 -14.87 -12.53 -0.87
C LEU A 636 -14.17 -12.05 -2.15
N ASN A 637 -13.12 -11.26 -2.03
CA ASN A 637 -12.34 -10.78 -3.18
C ASN A 637 -11.69 -11.95 -3.95
N VAL A 638 -11.11 -12.92 -3.25
CA VAL A 638 -10.55 -14.13 -3.88
C VAL A 638 -11.63 -14.90 -4.61
N PHE A 639 -12.82 -15.05 -3.99
CA PHE A 639 -13.95 -15.73 -4.62
C PHE A 639 -14.44 -15.04 -5.88
N LEU A 640 -14.58 -13.70 -5.86
CA LEU A 640 -15.13 -12.94 -7.00
C LEU A 640 -14.12 -12.75 -8.16
N LEU A 641 -12.82 -12.69 -7.85
CA LEU A 641 -11.79 -12.30 -8.83
C LEU A 641 -10.97 -13.46 -9.38
N THR A 642 -11.01 -14.62 -8.75
CA THR A 642 -10.18 -15.79 -9.12
C THR A 642 -11.01 -17.06 -9.17
N ASP A 643 -10.42 -18.16 -9.66
CA ASP A 643 -11.01 -19.52 -9.62
C ASP A 643 -10.30 -20.40 -8.56
N ASP A 644 -9.56 -19.79 -7.65
CA ASP A 644 -8.77 -20.47 -6.64
C ASP A 644 -9.65 -21.19 -5.60
N SER A 645 -9.11 -22.21 -4.95
CA SER A 645 -9.76 -22.86 -3.80
C SER A 645 -9.53 -22.05 -2.53
N ILE A 646 -10.53 -22.03 -1.66
CA ILE A 646 -10.50 -21.30 -0.38
C ILE A 646 -10.85 -22.30 0.72
N ILE A 647 -10.02 -22.38 1.76
CA ILE A 647 -10.26 -23.21 2.94
C ILE A 647 -10.16 -22.33 4.18
N ILE A 648 -11.09 -22.49 5.10
CA ILE A 648 -11.21 -21.67 6.31
C ILE A 648 -11.24 -22.59 7.53
N ALA A 649 -10.32 -22.39 8.46
CA ALA A 649 -10.37 -22.95 9.81
C ALA A 649 -11.08 -21.96 10.72
N ASP A 650 -12.27 -22.30 11.17
CA ASP A 650 -13.20 -21.44 11.91
C ASP A 650 -13.45 -21.98 13.33
N PRO A 651 -12.57 -21.70 14.29
CA PRO A 651 -12.73 -22.18 15.66
C PRO A 651 -13.83 -21.46 16.46
N GLU A 652 -14.38 -20.34 15.95
CA GLU A 652 -15.42 -19.56 16.63
C GLU A 652 -16.76 -19.52 15.89
N ASN A 653 -16.89 -20.20 14.73
CA ASN A 653 -18.10 -20.31 13.89
C ASN A 653 -18.58 -18.93 13.34
N GLU A 654 -17.65 -18.11 12.89
CA GLU A 654 -17.93 -16.76 12.37
C GLU A 654 -18.10 -16.69 10.83
N TYR A 655 -17.57 -17.67 10.08
CA TYR A 655 -17.50 -17.61 8.61
C TYR A 655 -18.64 -18.33 7.90
N GLY A 656 -19.42 -19.15 8.61
CA GLY A 656 -20.52 -19.94 8.06
C GLY A 656 -21.48 -19.16 7.15
N PRO A 657 -21.99 -18.00 7.56
CA PRO A 657 -22.92 -17.19 6.76
C PRO A 657 -22.35 -16.72 5.44
N LEU A 658 -21.08 -16.32 5.42
CA LEU A 658 -20.38 -15.92 4.19
C LEU A 658 -20.26 -17.11 3.23
N VAL A 659 -19.89 -18.28 3.75
CA VAL A 659 -19.68 -19.50 2.94
C VAL A 659 -21.01 -20.03 2.40
N ASN A 660 -22.08 -19.99 3.18
CA ASN A 660 -23.42 -20.38 2.74
C ASN A 660 -23.93 -19.51 1.58
N ARG A 661 -23.54 -18.24 1.49
CA ARG A 661 -23.89 -17.35 0.37
C ARG A 661 -23.23 -17.78 -0.95
N PHE A 662 -22.16 -18.59 -0.89
CA PHE A 662 -21.53 -19.15 -2.09
C PHE A 662 -22.26 -20.39 -2.64
N GLY A 663 -23.44 -20.72 -2.13
CA GLY A 663 -24.34 -21.75 -2.65
C GLY A 663 -23.62 -23.08 -2.89
N GLU A 664 -23.78 -23.64 -4.09
CA GLU A 664 -23.16 -24.91 -4.47
C GLU A 664 -21.63 -24.91 -4.49
N GLN A 665 -20.98 -23.74 -4.50
CA GLN A 665 -19.52 -23.64 -4.45
C GLN A 665 -18.97 -23.62 -3.03
N GLY A 666 -19.80 -23.39 -2.02
CA GLY A 666 -19.42 -23.30 -0.61
C GLY A 666 -19.97 -24.45 0.24
N GLN A 667 -19.16 -24.99 1.14
CA GLN A 667 -19.58 -25.98 2.10
C GLN A 667 -19.10 -25.63 3.50
N VAL A 668 -20.01 -25.63 4.46
CA VAL A 668 -19.71 -25.53 5.90
C VAL A 668 -19.73 -26.94 6.50
N ILE A 669 -18.65 -27.32 7.15
CA ILE A 669 -18.44 -28.62 7.74
C ILE A 669 -18.30 -28.43 9.25
N ASP A 670 -19.33 -28.83 10.00
CA ASP A 670 -19.27 -28.83 11.46
C ASP A 670 -18.54 -30.08 11.94
N LEU A 671 -17.49 -29.89 12.74
CA LEU A 671 -16.75 -30.94 13.43
C LEU A 671 -17.12 -30.89 14.92
N SER A 672 -17.88 -31.85 15.37
CA SER A 672 -18.28 -31.97 16.77
C SER A 672 -18.28 -33.45 17.22
N PRO A 673 -18.20 -33.74 18.53
CA PRO A 673 -18.23 -35.12 19.01
C PRO A 673 -19.47 -35.88 18.58
N THR A 674 -20.53 -35.20 18.18
CA THR A 674 -21.81 -35.79 17.71
C THR A 674 -21.99 -35.63 16.20
N SER A 675 -21.04 -35.06 15.48
CA SER A 675 -21.09 -34.86 14.03
C SER A 675 -20.93 -36.21 13.31
N THR A 676 -21.54 -36.27 12.11
CA THR A 676 -21.31 -37.35 11.14
C THR A 676 -20.22 -37.06 10.14
N ASN A 677 -19.59 -35.88 10.23
CA ASN A 677 -18.47 -35.46 9.40
C ASN A 677 -17.15 -35.92 10.03
N TYR A 678 -16.36 -36.69 9.30
CA TYR A 678 -15.12 -37.27 9.78
C TYR A 678 -13.95 -36.84 8.88
N ILE A 679 -12.81 -36.52 9.50
CA ILE A 679 -11.53 -36.29 8.85
C ILE A 679 -10.53 -37.28 9.47
N ASN A 680 -9.93 -38.10 8.62
CA ASN A 680 -8.97 -39.11 9.07
C ASN A 680 -7.56 -38.48 9.15
N PRO A 681 -6.91 -38.43 10.30
CA PRO A 681 -5.54 -37.91 10.43
C PRO A 681 -4.49 -38.75 9.67
N LEU A 682 -4.84 -39.95 9.24
CA LEU A 682 -3.95 -40.82 8.46
C LEU A 682 -4.20 -40.79 6.96
N ASP A 683 -5.05 -39.88 6.45
CA ASP A 683 -5.21 -39.70 5.01
C ASP A 683 -3.91 -39.18 4.37
N ILE A 684 -3.50 -39.80 3.27
CA ILE A 684 -2.27 -39.51 2.54
C ILE A 684 -2.54 -39.39 1.03
N ASN A 685 -1.94 -38.42 0.40
CA ASN A 685 -1.93 -38.29 -1.06
C ASN A 685 -0.64 -38.93 -1.60
N LEU A 686 -0.79 -39.95 -2.47
CA LEU A 686 0.33 -40.65 -3.10
C LEU A 686 0.85 -39.97 -4.38
N ASP A 687 0.08 -39.08 -4.96
CA ASP A 687 0.44 -38.32 -6.18
C ASP A 687 1.45 -37.19 -5.89
N TYR A 688 2.14 -37.30 -4.81
CA TYR A 688 3.18 -36.40 -4.32
C TYR A 688 4.46 -36.56 -5.14
N SER A 689 4.72 -35.66 -6.07
CA SER A 689 5.71 -35.85 -7.14
C SER A 689 7.12 -35.32 -6.86
N ASP A 690 7.45 -34.80 -5.69
CA ASP A 690 8.79 -34.33 -5.36
C ASP A 690 9.61 -35.35 -4.55
N ASP A 691 10.91 -35.19 -4.45
CA ASP A 691 11.93 -36.10 -3.91
C ASP A 691 11.70 -36.61 -2.48
N GLU A 692 10.61 -36.24 -1.79
CA GLU A 692 10.29 -36.68 -0.44
C GLU A 692 9.22 -37.78 -0.43
N ASN A 693 9.44 -38.83 0.37
CA ASN A 693 8.48 -39.91 0.54
C ASN A 693 7.24 -39.41 1.32
N PRO A 694 6.01 -39.51 0.76
CA PRO A 694 4.77 -39.05 1.42
C PRO A 694 4.58 -39.63 2.83
N VAL A 695 4.99 -40.88 3.08
CA VAL A 695 4.91 -41.53 4.40
C VAL A 695 5.83 -40.86 5.42
N THR A 696 6.97 -40.29 5.00
CA THR A 696 7.88 -39.59 5.91
C THR A 696 7.23 -38.30 6.42
N LEU A 697 6.62 -37.53 5.53
CA LEU A 697 5.90 -36.31 5.93
C LEU A 697 4.71 -36.61 6.85
N LYS A 698 3.99 -37.69 6.54
CA LYS A 698 2.90 -38.13 7.39
C LYS A 698 3.39 -38.62 8.75
N SER A 699 4.58 -39.26 8.80
CA SER A 699 5.20 -39.63 10.07
C SER A 699 5.50 -38.42 10.95
N ASP A 700 6.03 -37.33 10.36
CA ASP A 700 6.28 -36.08 11.09
C ASP A 700 4.99 -35.45 11.62
N PHE A 701 3.91 -35.52 10.84
CA PHE A 701 2.58 -35.08 11.30
C PHE A 701 2.07 -35.96 12.46
N ILE A 702 2.16 -37.27 12.36
CA ILE A 702 1.70 -38.21 13.42
C ILE A 702 2.55 -38.03 14.69
N LEU A 703 3.86 -37.80 14.55
CA LEU A 703 4.71 -37.47 15.69
C LEU A 703 4.21 -36.19 16.39
N SER A 704 3.85 -35.17 15.64
CA SER A 704 3.30 -33.91 16.19
C SER A 704 1.94 -34.09 16.85
N LEU A 705 1.09 -34.95 16.27
CA LEU A 705 -0.20 -35.34 16.85
C LEU A 705 -0.04 -36.11 18.17
N CYS A 706 0.86 -37.09 18.19
CA CYS A 706 1.17 -37.84 19.41
C CYS A 706 1.81 -36.98 20.48
N ASP A 707 2.67 -36.03 20.10
CA ASP A 707 3.27 -35.08 21.02
C ASP A 707 2.23 -34.16 21.68
N LEU A 708 1.22 -33.75 20.92
CA LEU A 708 0.10 -32.96 21.44
C LEU A 708 -0.75 -33.75 22.44
N ILE A 709 -0.88 -35.08 22.24
CA ILE A 709 -1.69 -35.94 23.06
C ILE A 709 -0.93 -36.41 24.34
N LEU A 710 0.36 -36.69 24.19
CA LEU A 710 1.19 -37.39 25.21
C LEU A 710 2.29 -36.51 25.81
N GLY A 711 2.87 -35.57 25.03
CA GLY A 711 4.20 -35.01 25.27
C GLY A 711 4.37 -34.15 26.51
N GLY A 712 3.31 -33.70 27.17
CA GLY A 712 3.38 -32.89 28.37
C GLY A 712 4.28 -31.64 28.20
N LYS A 713 5.12 -31.33 29.23
CA LYS A 713 6.02 -30.14 29.16
C LYS A 713 7.32 -30.41 28.44
N ASP A 714 7.80 -31.64 28.43
CA ASP A 714 9.11 -32.03 27.92
C ASP A 714 9.06 -32.67 26.52
N GLY A 715 7.89 -32.87 25.96
CA GLY A 715 7.65 -33.49 24.65
C GLY A 715 7.89 -35.00 24.67
N LEU A 716 7.74 -35.63 23.50
CA LEU A 716 8.01 -37.08 23.33
C LEU A 716 9.50 -37.40 23.47
N THR A 717 9.81 -38.49 24.17
CA THR A 717 11.18 -38.99 24.27
C THR A 717 11.71 -39.54 22.93
N PRO A 718 13.02 -39.63 22.70
CA PRO A 718 13.57 -40.20 21.49
C PRO A 718 13.12 -41.67 21.22
N ILE A 719 12.84 -42.47 22.28
CA ILE A 719 12.35 -43.83 22.15
C ILE A 719 10.92 -43.81 21.62
N GLU A 720 10.05 -43.01 22.23
CA GLU A 720 8.66 -42.85 21.78
C GLU A 720 8.57 -42.39 20.33
N LYS A 721 9.38 -41.39 19.95
CA LYS A 721 9.47 -40.91 18.55
C LYS A 721 9.84 -42.03 17.58
N THR A 722 10.82 -42.87 17.93
CA THR A 722 11.24 -43.98 17.09
C THR A 722 10.13 -45.05 16.95
N ILE A 723 9.40 -45.34 18.03
CA ILE A 723 8.30 -46.29 18.02
C ILE A 723 7.16 -45.76 17.15
N ILE A 724 6.76 -44.51 17.33
CA ILE A 724 5.69 -43.88 16.54
C ILE A 724 6.05 -43.86 15.04
N ASP A 725 7.27 -43.44 14.66
CA ASP A 725 7.72 -43.45 13.27
C ASP A 725 7.68 -44.86 12.66
N ARG A 726 8.22 -45.82 13.38
CA ARG A 726 8.18 -47.24 12.96
C ARG A 726 6.75 -47.74 12.74
N CYS A 727 5.86 -47.54 13.68
CA CYS A 727 4.46 -47.97 13.60
C CYS A 727 3.71 -47.23 12.49
N THR A 728 3.98 -45.92 12.31
CA THR A 728 3.39 -45.13 11.22
C THR A 728 3.81 -45.67 9.85
N ARG A 729 5.06 -46.05 9.64
CA ARG A 729 5.47 -46.69 8.38
C ARG A 729 4.85 -48.04 8.14
N LEU A 730 4.66 -48.80 9.20
CA LEU A 730 4.04 -50.14 9.11
C LEU A 730 2.55 -50.05 8.80
N VAL A 731 1.82 -49.10 9.35
CA VAL A 731 0.37 -48.96 9.14
C VAL A 731 -0.01 -48.70 7.68
N TYR A 732 0.87 -48.08 6.93
CA TYR A 732 0.63 -47.75 5.50
C TYR A 732 0.99 -48.94 4.56
N ARG A 733 1.58 -50.01 5.06
CA ARG A 733 2.10 -51.10 4.22
C ARG A 733 1.04 -51.69 3.29
N ASP A 734 -0.15 -51.97 3.81
CA ASP A 734 -1.25 -52.59 3.04
C ASP A 734 -1.85 -51.60 2.04
N TYR A 735 -1.99 -50.33 2.44
CA TYR A 735 -2.46 -49.26 1.56
C TYR A 735 -1.48 -49.02 0.40
N LEU A 736 -0.18 -49.00 0.64
CA LEU A 736 0.84 -48.81 -0.39
C LEU A 736 0.90 -49.94 -1.42
N GLN A 737 0.51 -51.18 -1.01
CA GLN A 737 0.42 -52.34 -1.93
C GLN A 737 -0.86 -52.29 -2.76
N ASN A 738 -1.95 -51.81 -2.21
CA ASN A 738 -3.23 -51.68 -2.89
C ASN A 738 -3.93 -50.37 -2.47
N PRO A 739 -3.65 -49.25 -3.16
CA PRO A 739 -4.14 -47.91 -2.77
C PRO A 739 -5.64 -47.74 -3.10
N GLN A 740 -6.48 -48.40 -2.34
CA GLN A 740 -7.94 -48.25 -2.38
C GLN A 740 -8.43 -47.54 -1.12
N PRO A 741 -9.47 -46.68 -1.20
CA PRO A 741 -10.01 -45.97 -0.05
C PRO A 741 -10.32 -46.85 1.16
N GLU A 742 -10.74 -48.13 0.89
CA GLU A 742 -11.06 -49.09 1.92
C GLU A 742 -9.82 -49.57 2.69
N ASN A 743 -8.62 -49.45 2.13
CA ASN A 743 -7.35 -49.84 2.75
C ASN A 743 -6.67 -48.68 3.46
N MET A 744 -7.21 -47.44 3.36
CA MET A 744 -6.68 -46.30 4.06
C MET A 744 -6.71 -46.58 5.58
N PRO A 745 -5.56 -46.50 6.28
CA PRO A 745 -5.52 -46.74 7.70
C PRO A 745 -6.23 -45.65 8.49
N ILE A 746 -6.73 -46.01 9.67
CA ILE A 746 -7.31 -45.09 10.64
C ILE A 746 -6.51 -45.12 11.94
N LEU A 747 -6.80 -44.19 12.87
CA LEU A 747 -6.08 -44.09 14.15
C LEU A 747 -6.12 -45.41 14.96
N GLY A 748 -7.21 -46.16 14.82
CA GLY A 748 -7.37 -47.49 15.42
C GLY A 748 -6.35 -48.51 14.91
N ASP A 749 -5.96 -48.45 13.64
CA ASP A 749 -4.95 -49.35 13.06
C ASP A 749 -3.56 -49.04 13.62
N LEU A 750 -3.23 -47.78 13.78
CA LEU A 750 -2.00 -47.36 14.44
C LEU A 750 -1.98 -47.77 15.92
N TYR A 751 -3.11 -47.60 16.63
CA TYR A 751 -3.28 -48.05 18.01
C TYR A 751 -3.04 -49.56 18.17
N ASN A 752 -3.60 -50.37 17.28
CA ASN A 752 -3.43 -51.81 17.30
C ASN A 752 -1.96 -52.20 17.08
N LEU A 753 -1.30 -51.61 16.10
CA LEU A 753 0.14 -51.83 15.85
C LEU A 753 1.02 -51.43 17.05
N LEU A 754 0.69 -50.35 17.76
CA LEU A 754 1.38 -49.93 18.97
C LEU A 754 1.21 -50.95 20.10
N ARG A 755 0.00 -51.52 20.23
CA ARG A 755 -0.26 -52.57 21.20
C ARG A 755 0.45 -53.89 20.94
N GLU A 756 0.79 -54.19 19.70
CA GLU A 756 1.56 -55.37 19.29
C GLU A 756 3.06 -55.21 19.57
N GLN A 757 3.56 -54.02 19.84
CA GLN A 757 4.97 -53.81 20.16
C GLN A 757 5.28 -54.29 21.60
N ALA A 758 6.47 -54.85 21.78
CA ALA A 758 6.91 -55.39 23.07
C ALA A 758 7.43 -54.31 24.05
N GLU A 759 7.72 -53.10 23.59
CA GLU A 759 8.31 -52.04 24.39
C GLU A 759 7.25 -51.40 25.33
N PRO A 760 7.58 -51.17 26.61
CA PRO A 760 6.67 -50.54 27.58
C PRO A 760 6.20 -49.17 27.15
N GLU A 761 7.07 -48.40 26.48
CA GLU A 761 6.74 -47.08 25.94
C GLU A 761 5.65 -47.17 24.88
N ALA A 762 5.65 -48.17 24.03
CA ALA A 762 4.59 -48.43 23.04
C ALA A 762 3.24 -48.65 23.70
N GLN A 763 3.21 -49.40 24.82
CA GLN A 763 1.99 -49.63 25.60
C GLN A 763 1.51 -48.34 26.27
N SER A 764 2.42 -47.51 26.73
CA SER A 764 2.09 -46.20 27.28
C SER A 764 1.43 -45.28 26.22
N ILE A 765 2.03 -45.23 25.01
CA ILE A 765 1.49 -44.47 23.86
C ILE A 765 0.09 -45.01 23.50
N ALA A 766 -0.07 -46.32 23.37
CA ALA A 766 -1.35 -46.95 23.06
C ALA A 766 -2.42 -46.59 24.12
N THR A 767 -2.07 -46.67 25.42
CA THR A 767 -2.99 -46.33 26.51
C THR A 767 -3.46 -44.87 26.44
N ALA A 768 -2.58 -43.96 26.09
CA ALA A 768 -2.96 -42.55 25.95
C ALA A 768 -3.81 -42.28 24.69
N LEU A 769 -3.62 -43.04 23.62
CA LEU A 769 -4.43 -42.96 22.41
C LEU A 769 -5.82 -43.59 22.59
N GLU A 770 -6.03 -44.45 23.62
CA GLU A 770 -7.24 -45.21 23.78
C GLU A 770 -8.51 -44.37 23.86
N ILE A 771 -8.46 -43.19 24.50
CA ILE A 771 -9.58 -42.26 24.60
C ILE A 771 -10.02 -41.73 23.23
N TYR A 772 -9.08 -41.59 22.28
CA TYR A 772 -9.33 -41.12 20.92
C TYR A 772 -9.70 -42.23 19.94
N VAL A 773 -9.53 -43.51 20.33
CA VAL A 773 -9.83 -44.67 19.48
C VAL A 773 -11.11 -45.36 19.95
N ASN A 774 -11.15 -45.77 21.22
CA ASN A 774 -12.25 -46.53 21.81
C ASN A 774 -13.07 -45.70 22.82
N GLY A 775 -12.62 -44.51 23.17
CA GLY A 775 -13.24 -43.66 24.19
C GLY A 775 -14.20 -42.62 23.62
N SER A 776 -14.54 -41.63 24.45
CA SER A 776 -15.52 -40.59 24.13
C SER A 776 -15.03 -39.51 23.14
N LEU A 777 -13.74 -39.51 22.78
CA LEU A 777 -13.14 -38.52 21.88
C LEU A 777 -12.74 -39.12 20.52
N ASN A 778 -13.47 -40.14 20.05
CA ASN A 778 -13.12 -40.96 18.89
C ASN A 778 -13.50 -40.35 17.52
N ILE A 779 -13.86 -39.10 17.45
CA ILE A 779 -14.29 -38.41 16.20
C ILE A 779 -13.26 -38.52 15.06
N PHE A 780 -11.98 -38.61 15.39
CA PHE A 780 -10.88 -38.73 14.42
C PHE A 780 -10.46 -40.18 14.13
N ASN A 781 -11.19 -41.15 14.66
CA ASN A 781 -10.94 -42.55 14.40
C ASN A 781 -11.90 -43.15 13.34
N HIS A 782 -12.15 -42.40 12.29
CA HIS A 782 -13.01 -42.81 11.18
C HIS A 782 -12.34 -42.46 9.85
N ARG A 783 -12.68 -43.17 8.77
CA ARG A 783 -12.29 -42.76 7.43
C ARG A 783 -12.95 -41.44 7.05
N SER A 784 -12.27 -40.60 6.32
CA SER A 784 -12.83 -39.31 5.86
C SER A 784 -14.06 -39.57 4.99
N ASN A 785 -15.13 -38.88 5.29
CA ASN A 785 -16.35 -38.81 4.49
C ASN A 785 -16.66 -37.40 4.01
N VAL A 786 -15.80 -36.42 4.32
CA VAL A 786 -15.91 -35.06 3.86
C VAL A 786 -15.32 -34.95 2.47
N ASP A 787 -16.09 -34.47 1.50
CA ASP A 787 -15.63 -34.23 0.15
C ASP A 787 -14.79 -32.97 0.09
N MET A 788 -13.47 -33.16 0.10
CA MET A 788 -12.51 -32.07 0.00
C MET A 788 -12.35 -31.52 -1.43
N ASP A 789 -12.85 -32.21 -2.45
CA ASP A 789 -12.52 -31.95 -3.84
C ASP A 789 -13.61 -31.24 -4.66
N SER A 790 -14.89 -31.47 -4.37
CA SER A 790 -16.00 -30.95 -5.18
C SER A 790 -16.30 -29.48 -4.94
N HIS A 791 -16.06 -28.96 -3.72
CA HIS A 791 -16.40 -27.58 -3.39
C HIS A 791 -15.16 -26.68 -3.50
N ARG A 792 -15.42 -25.46 -3.98
CA ARG A 792 -14.38 -24.45 -4.12
C ARG A 792 -14.03 -23.77 -2.78
N VAL A 793 -15.03 -23.56 -1.93
CA VAL A 793 -14.87 -22.94 -0.61
C VAL A 793 -15.29 -23.92 0.47
N LEU A 794 -14.39 -24.22 1.38
CA LEU A 794 -14.62 -25.11 2.52
C LEU A 794 -14.42 -24.33 3.82
N CYS A 795 -15.37 -24.43 4.74
CA CYS A 795 -15.28 -23.84 6.07
C CYS A 795 -15.45 -24.94 7.13
N PHE A 796 -14.41 -25.16 7.92
CA PHE A 796 -14.42 -26.12 9.01
C PHE A 796 -14.73 -25.42 10.31
N GLN A 797 -15.90 -25.69 10.87
CA GLN A 797 -16.32 -25.19 12.18
C GLN A 797 -15.82 -26.12 13.27
N LEU A 798 -15.06 -25.55 14.22
CA LEU A 798 -14.36 -26.30 15.27
C LEU A 798 -14.82 -25.92 16.68
N LYS A 799 -15.77 -25.01 16.84
CA LYS A 799 -16.25 -24.52 18.15
C LYS A 799 -16.81 -25.63 19.00
N SER A 800 -17.57 -26.53 18.39
CA SER A 800 -18.26 -27.65 19.04
C SER A 800 -17.35 -28.80 19.47
N LEU A 801 -16.07 -28.84 19.03
CA LEU A 801 -15.09 -29.83 19.44
C LEU A 801 -14.71 -29.75 20.93
N GLY A 802 -15.00 -28.61 21.58
CA GLY A 802 -14.57 -28.38 22.95
C GLY A 802 -13.05 -28.19 23.09
N LYS A 803 -12.63 -27.76 24.26
CA LYS A 803 -11.25 -27.35 24.50
C LYS A 803 -10.21 -28.45 24.29
N ALA A 804 -10.56 -29.70 24.62
CA ALA A 804 -9.64 -30.83 24.54
C ALA A 804 -9.32 -31.27 23.10
N LEU A 805 -10.26 -31.11 22.16
CA LEU A 805 -10.11 -31.53 20.76
C LEU A 805 -9.82 -30.39 19.82
N LYS A 806 -9.97 -29.12 20.26
CA LYS A 806 -9.84 -27.95 19.38
C LYS A 806 -8.41 -27.81 18.78
N GLU A 807 -7.39 -27.98 19.61
CA GLU A 807 -5.98 -27.90 19.15
C GLU A 807 -5.64 -29.10 18.25
N ILE A 808 -6.11 -30.29 18.57
CA ILE A 808 -5.97 -31.52 17.75
C ILE A 808 -6.69 -31.33 16.41
N GLY A 809 -7.93 -30.83 16.42
CA GLY A 809 -8.73 -30.60 15.22
C GLY A 809 -8.07 -29.59 14.28
N LEU A 810 -7.50 -28.51 14.81
CA LEU A 810 -6.74 -27.53 14.02
C LEU A 810 -5.49 -28.14 13.37
N LEU A 811 -4.77 -28.99 14.08
CA LEU A 811 -3.59 -29.69 13.56
C LEU A 811 -3.99 -30.68 12.44
N ILE A 812 -5.05 -31.48 12.65
CA ILE A 812 -5.57 -32.44 11.65
C ILE A 812 -6.05 -31.69 10.40
N MET A 813 -6.76 -30.59 10.59
CA MET A 813 -7.17 -29.74 9.46
C MET A 813 -6.00 -29.20 8.65
N GLN A 814 -4.95 -28.76 9.32
CA GLN A 814 -3.76 -28.23 8.63
C GLN A 814 -3.13 -29.28 7.71
N ASP A 815 -3.09 -30.53 8.15
CA ASP A 815 -2.63 -31.66 7.35
C ASP A 815 -3.61 -31.98 6.19
N ALA A 816 -4.93 -31.99 6.44
CA ALA A 816 -5.94 -32.21 5.40
C ALA A 816 -5.88 -31.09 4.31
N VAL A 817 -5.65 -29.85 4.72
CA VAL A 817 -5.43 -28.73 3.78
C VAL A 817 -4.17 -28.93 2.95
N TRP A 818 -3.10 -29.44 3.55
CA TRP A 818 -1.88 -29.78 2.82
C TRP A 818 -2.14 -30.77 1.68
N ASN A 819 -2.93 -31.84 1.95
CA ASN A 819 -3.33 -32.79 0.90
C ASN A 819 -4.11 -32.09 -0.24
N ARG A 820 -4.99 -31.12 0.08
CA ARG A 820 -5.70 -30.33 -0.94
C ARG A 820 -4.77 -29.41 -1.73
N VAL A 821 -3.80 -28.76 -1.08
CA VAL A 821 -2.80 -27.91 -1.75
C VAL A 821 -2.00 -28.71 -2.76
N THR A 822 -1.56 -29.91 -2.40
CA THR A 822 -0.80 -30.79 -3.31
C THR A 822 -1.64 -31.24 -4.49
N ALA A 823 -2.90 -31.61 -4.30
CA ALA A 823 -3.83 -31.98 -5.37
C ALA A 823 -4.16 -30.81 -6.32
N ASN A 824 -4.28 -29.59 -5.78
CA ASN A 824 -4.55 -28.40 -6.58
C ASN A 824 -3.36 -27.94 -7.41
N ARG A 825 -2.12 -28.19 -6.96
CA ARG A 825 -0.91 -27.89 -7.73
C ARG A 825 -0.91 -28.51 -9.11
N GLU A 826 -1.31 -29.77 -9.21
CA GLU A 826 -1.41 -30.47 -10.49
C GLU A 826 -2.43 -29.84 -11.44
N LYS A 827 -3.48 -29.29 -10.87
CA LYS A 827 -4.55 -28.57 -11.59
C LYS A 827 -4.17 -27.09 -11.87
N HIS A 828 -2.95 -26.66 -11.53
CA HIS A 828 -2.49 -25.26 -11.59
C HIS A 828 -3.41 -24.27 -10.85
N LYS A 829 -4.05 -24.71 -9.78
CA LYS A 829 -4.90 -23.88 -8.91
C LYS A 829 -4.19 -23.50 -7.62
N THR A 830 -4.33 -22.25 -7.23
CA THR A 830 -3.87 -21.78 -5.91
C THR A 830 -4.88 -22.17 -4.84
N THR A 831 -4.40 -22.47 -3.64
CA THR A 831 -5.24 -22.75 -2.46
C THR A 831 -4.97 -21.68 -1.40
N TRP A 832 -5.99 -20.90 -1.06
CA TRP A 832 -5.96 -19.94 0.03
C TRP A 832 -6.42 -20.63 1.30
N PHE A 833 -5.64 -20.52 2.37
CA PHE A 833 -5.95 -21.14 3.64
C PHE A 833 -5.98 -20.10 4.76
N TYR A 834 -7.16 -19.81 5.29
CA TYR A 834 -7.37 -18.86 6.39
C TYR A 834 -7.52 -19.62 7.70
N ILE A 835 -6.72 -19.23 8.69
CA ILE A 835 -6.70 -19.84 10.02
C ILE A 835 -7.05 -18.76 11.04
N ASP A 836 -8.25 -18.81 11.57
CA ASP A 836 -8.61 -17.91 12.66
C ASP A 836 -8.04 -18.43 13.99
N GLU A 837 -7.82 -17.53 14.96
CA GLU A 837 -7.13 -17.81 16.21
C GLU A 837 -5.82 -18.61 16.02
N PHE A 838 -5.03 -18.21 15.05
CA PHE A 838 -3.80 -18.90 14.63
C PHE A 838 -2.82 -19.19 15.77
N HIS A 839 -2.84 -18.38 16.84
CA HIS A 839 -2.00 -18.56 18.03
C HIS A 839 -2.21 -19.93 18.73
N LEU A 840 -3.34 -20.60 18.49
CA LEU A 840 -3.61 -21.94 19.04
C LEU A 840 -2.66 -23.00 18.50
N LEU A 841 -2.16 -22.80 17.26
CA LEU A 841 -1.20 -23.69 16.60
C LEU A 841 0.27 -23.39 16.94
N LEU A 842 0.55 -22.27 17.63
CA LEU A 842 1.91 -21.77 17.85
C LEU A 842 2.51 -22.23 19.18
N LYS A 843 2.16 -23.42 19.67
CA LYS A 843 2.65 -23.94 20.93
C LYS A 843 3.47 -25.21 20.74
N GLY A 844 4.60 -25.32 21.40
CA GLY A 844 5.41 -26.52 21.42
C GLY A 844 5.73 -27.09 20.03
N GLN A 845 5.57 -28.42 19.88
CA GLN A 845 5.84 -29.13 18.63
C GLN A 845 4.87 -28.78 17.49
N THR A 846 3.62 -28.40 17.82
CA THR A 846 2.65 -27.94 16.82
C THR A 846 3.12 -26.65 16.15
N GLY A 847 3.80 -25.77 16.88
CA GLY A 847 4.41 -24.56 16.33
C GLY A 847 5.52 -24.88 15.32
N ALA A 848 6.35 -25.86 15.59
CA ALA A 848 7.40 -26.30 14.67
C ALA A 848 6.80 -26.89 13.37
N PHE A 849 5.80 -27.76 13.49
CA PHE A 849 5.08 -28.34 12.35
C PHE A 849 4.37 -27.24 11.50
N SER A 850 3.66 -26.32 12.15
CA SER A 850 3.00 -25.21 11.47
C SER A 850 4.00 -24.31 10.74
N THR A 851 5.15 -24.05 11.32
CA THR A 851 6.24 -23.26 10.69
C THR A 851 6.79 -23.95 9.44
N GLU A 852 6.98 -25.28 9.51
CA GLU A 852 7.46 -26.08 8.39
C GLU A 852 6.48 -26.06 7.22
N ILE A 853 5.19 -26.32 7.50
CA ILE A 853 4.13 -26.27 6.49
C ILE A 853 4.00 -24.84 5.91
N TRP A 854 4.09 -23.80 6.74
CA TRP A 854 4.03 -22.40 6.29
C TRP A 854 5.09 -22.07 5.21
N LYS A 855 6.30 -22.61 5.38
CA LYS A 855 7.38 -22.48 4.38
C LYS A 855 7.11 -23.30 3.12
N ARG A 856 6.50 -24.49 3.27
CA ARG A 856 6.24 -25.39 2.15
C ARG A 856 5.08 -24.90 1.28
N PHE A 857 4.03 -24.32 1.86
CA PHE A 857 2.85 -23.84 1.12
C PHE A 857 3.24 -22.97 -0.08
N ARG A 858 4.21 -22.08 0.07
CA ARG A 858 4.69 -21.21 -1.00
C ARG A 858 5.16 -21.97 -2.25
N LYS A 859 5.90 -23.06 -2.06
CA LYS A 859 6.44 -23.86 -3.19
C LYS A 859 5.34 -24.65 -3.90
N TRP A 860 4.23 -24.88 -3.21
CA TRP A 860 3.14 -25.74 -3.68
C TRP A 860 1.89 -24.98 -4.13
N GLY A 861 1.97 -23.65 -4.20
CA GLY A 861 0.82 -22.84 -4.63
C GLY A 861 -0.23 -22.65 -3.53
N GLY A 862 0.13 -22.88 -2.26
CA GLY A 862 -0.69 -22.52 -1.13
C GLY A 862 -0.40 -21.12 -0.63
N ILE A 863 -1.43 -20.40 -0.18
CA ILE A 863 -1.34 -19.07 0.45
C ILE A 863 -1.99 -19.13 1.83
N PRO A 864 -1.23 -19.47 2.87
CA PRO A 864 -1.75 -19.46 4.23
C PRO A 864 -1.90 -18.04 4.74
N SER A 865 -2.93 -17.80 5.55
CA SER A 865 -3.25 -16.53 6.20
C SER A 865 -3.63 -16.79 7.65
N GLY A 866 -2.80 -16.34 8.58
CA GLY A 866 -3.04 -16.48 10.02
C GLY A 866 -3.67 -15.22 10.60
N LEU A 867 -4.77 -15.37 11.33
CA LEU A 867 -5.39 -14.28 12.07
C LEU A 867 -5.06 -14.44 13.56
N THR A 868 -4.48 -13.43 14.18
CA THR A 868 -4.17 -13.48 15.60
C THR A 868 -4.33 -12.13 16.28
N GLN A 869 -4.71 -12.18 17.54
CA GLN A 869 -4.86 -10.99 18.38
C GLN A 869 -3.58 -10.65 19.14
N ASN A 870 -2.67 -11.59 19.28
CA ASN A 870 -1.51 -11.45 20.15
C ASN A 870 -0.21 -11.61 19.36
N VAL A 871 0.42 -10.49 19.06
CA VAL A 871 1.71 -10.46 18.38
C VAL A 871 2.83 -11.10 19.22
N LYS A 872 2.72 -11.06 20.57
CA LYS A 872 3.71 -11.67 21.45
C LYS A 872 3.81 -13.17 21.27
N ASP A 873 2.70 -13.84 20.94
CA ASP A 873 2.72 -15.28 20.68
C ASP A 873 3.49 -15.61 19.39
N LEU A 874 3.45 -14.74 18.37
CA LEU A 874 4.26 -14.84 17.16
C LEU A 874 5.77 -14.63 17.42
N LEU A 875 6.14 -14.08 18.56
CA LEU A 875 7.52 -13.77 18.94
C LEU A 875 8.01 -14.61 20.13
N ALA A 876 7.22 -15.61 20.53
CA ALA A 876 7.50 -16.45 21.68
C ALA A 876 8.71 -17.37 21.50
N SER A 877 9.01 -17.79 20.26
CA SER A 877 10.16 -18.60 19.92
C SER A 877 10.74 -18.21 18.56
N ARG A 878 12.01 -18.59 18.33
CA ARG A 878 12.70 -18.34 17.06
C ARG A 878 12.08 -19.10 15.89
N GLU A 879 11.51 -20.27 16.14
CA GLU A 879 10.80 -21.07 15.13
C GLU A 879 9.55 -20.32 14.66
N ILE A 880 8.79 -19.75 15.59
CA ILE A 880 7.55 -19.02 15.29
C ILE A 880 7.86 -17.66 14.66
N GLU A 881 8.93 -17.00 15.05
CA GLU A 881 9.43 -15.76 14.41
C GLU A 881 9.66 -15.96 12.91
N ASN A 882 10.08 -17.16 12.49
CA ASN A 882 10.22 -17.53 11.07
C ASN A 882 8.90 -17.42 10.27
N ILE A 883 7.74 -17.53 10.89
CA ILE A 883 6.43 -17.35 10.22
C ILE A 883 6.28 -15.88 9.80
N LEU A 884 6.64 -14.96 10.70
CA LEU A 884 6.63 -13.53 10.42
C LEU A 884 7.60 -13.16 9.28
N GLU A 885 8.83 -13.71 9.32
CA GLU A 885 9.86 -13.48 8.28
C GLU A 885 9.50 -14.09 6.91
N ASN A 886 8.64 -15.11 6.89
CA ASN A 886 8.14 -15.73 5.66
C ASN A 886 6.75 -15.27 5.24
N SER A 887 6.33 -14.10 5.69
CA SER A 887 5.04 -13.48 5.37
C SER A 887 5.26 -12.07 4.84
N ASP A 888 5.26 -11.91 3.51
CA ASP A 888 5.44 -10.59 2.88
C ASP A 888 4.13 -9.76 2.91
N PHE A 889 3.03 -10.34 3.38
CA PHE A 889 1.76 -9.66 3.56
C PHE A 889 1.40 -9.61 5.05
N ILE A 890 1.29 -8.39 5.62
CA ILE A 890 0.79 -8.20 6.98
C ILE A 890 -0.25 -7.08 6.97
N TYR A 891 -1.48 -7.43 7.34
CA TYR A 891 -2.57 -6.48 7.52
C TYR A 891 -2.69 -6.19 9.03
N MET A 892 -2.14 -5.06 9.45
CA MET A 892 -2.00 -4.70 10.86
C MET A 892 -3.01 -3.63 11.24
N LEU A 893 -3.98 -4.00 12.03
CA LEU A 893 -4.93 -3.10 12.69
C LEU A 893 -4.35 -2.61 14.02
N ASN A 894 -5.19 -2.00 14.84
CA ASN A 894 -4.81 -1.46 16.14
C ASN A 894 -4.00 -2.44 17.00
N GLN A 895 -2.92 -1.95 17.63
CA GLN A 895 -2.01 -2.72 18.47
C GLN A 895 -1.88 -2.12 19.87
N ALA A 896 -1.68 -2.98 20.87
CA ALA A 896 -1.48 -2.56 22.24
C ALA A 896 -0.19 -1.73 22.41
N GLN A 897 -0.23 -0.72 23.27
CA GLN A 897 0.91 0.17 23.53
C GLN A 897 2.15 -0.60 24.05
N GLY A 898 1.96 -1.68 24.82
CA GLY A 898 3.04 -2.53 25.30
C GLY A 898 3.77 -3.33 24.21
N ASP A 899 3.21 -3.43 23.01
CA ASP A 899 3.81 -4.16 21.89
C ASP A 899 4.58 -3.24 20.93
N ARG A 900 4.50 -1.92 21.12
CA ARG A 900 5.15 -0.90 20.26
C ARG A 900 6.64 -1.12 20.07
N GLN A 901 7.37 -1.33 21.17
CA GLN A 901 8.82 -1.53 21.11
C GLN A 901 9.20 -2.80 20.34
N ILE A 902 8.44 -3.86 20.57
CA ILE A 902 8.64 -5.16 19.94
C ILE A 902 8.36 -5.05 18.43
N LEU A 903 7.25 -4.43 18.04
CA LEU A 903 6.88 -4.21 16.64
C LEU A 903 7.90 -3.32 15.93
N SER A 904 8.33 -2.22 16.54
CA SER A 904 9.34 -1.32 15.98
C SER A 904 10.66 -2.03 15.74
N GLN A 905 11.12 -2.84 16.71
CA GLN A 905 12.41 -3.55 16.59
C GLN A 905 12.38 -4.72 15.60
N LYS A 906 11.28 -5.50 15.61
CA LYS A 906 11.19 -6.75 14.83
C LYS A 906 10.73 -6.53 13.39
N LEU A 907 9.84 -5.58 13.16
CA LEU A 907 9.30 -5.26 11.82
C LEU A 907 9.95 -4.02 11.19
N GLY A 908 10.90 -3.39 11.87
CA GLY A 908 11.53 -2.17 11.36
C GLY A 908 10.58 -0.98 11.21
N ILE A 909 9.47 -0.95 11.98
CA ILE A 909 8.44 0.09 11.87
C ILE A 909 8.95 1.38 12.50
N SER A 910 8.88 2.49 11.75
CA SER A 910 9.26 3.81 12.27
C SER A 910 8.26 4.34 13.30
N PRO A 911 8.66 5.29 14.17
CA PRO A 911 7.73 5.93 15.11
C PRO A 911 6.50 6.55 14.42
N THR A 912 6.67 7.10 13.22
CA THR A 912 5.58 7.68 12.43
C THR A 912 4.63 6.60 11.91
N GLN A 913 5.16 5.49 11.38
CA GLN A 913 4.33 4.36 10.96
C GLN A 913 3.61 3.73 12.16
N LEU A 914 4.30 3.62 13.29
CA LEU A 914 3.73 3.05 14.51
C LEU A 914 2.49 3.82 14.98
N SER A 915 2.41 5.13 14.75
CA SER A 915 1.24 5.94 15.11
C SER A 915 -0.03 5.47 14.41
N TYR A 916 0.07 4.95 13.17
CA TYR A 916 -1.07 4.42 12.41
C TYR A 916 -1.63 3.09 12.92
N VAL A 917 -0.97 2.43 13.85
CA VAL A 917 -1.48 1.19 14.49
C VAL A 917 -1.66 1.34 16.00
N THR A 918 -1.29 2.49 16.55
CA THR A 918 -1.42 2.74 17.99
C THR A 918 -2.39 3.86 18.32
N HIS A 919 -2.75 4.69 17.33
CA HIS A 919 -3.74 5.77 17.45
C HIS A 919 -4.80 5.63 16.32
N SER A 920 -4.94 4.42 15.76
CA SER A 920 -5.85 4.16 14.66
C SER A 920 -7.27 3.90 15.16
N GLY A 921 -8.23 4.41 14.38
CA GLY A 921 -9.63 4.10 14.51
C GLY A 921 -9.98 2.71 13.93
N PRO A 922 -11.27 2.35 13.98
CA PRO A 922 -11.76 1.12 13.36
C PRO A 922 -11.54 1.11 11.85
N GLY A 923 -10.99 0.01 11.32
CA GLY A 923 -10.69 -0.11 9.90
C GLY A 923 -9.44 0.64 9.45
N GLU A 924 -8.65 1.17 10.37
CA GLU A 924 -7.39 1.84 10.10
C GLU A 924 -6.19 1.02 10.54
N GLY A 925 -5.06 1.19 9.85
CA GLY A 925 -3.88 0.43 10.19
C GLY A 925 -2.72 0.58 9.22
N LEU A 926 -1.82 -0.41 9.21
CA LEU A 926 -0.69 -0.53 8.30
C LEU A 926 -0.80 -1.80 7.47
N LEU A 927 -0.63 -1.67 6.17
CA LEU A 927 -0.49 -2.78 5.23
C LEU A 927 0.99 -2.92 4.84
N PHE A 928 1.55 -4.11 5.08
CA PHE A 928 2.83 -4.52 4.54
C PHE A 928 2.57 -5.35 3.28
N PHE A 929 3.23 -5.00 2.22
CA PHE A 929 3.16 -5.70 0.94
C PHE A 929 4.56 -5.81 0.34
N GLY A 930 5.29 -6.87 0.68
CA GLY A 930 6.73 -6.97 0.43
C GLY A 930 7.49 -5.85 1.15
N ASP A 931 8.27 -5.10 0.41
CA ASP A 931 9.07 -3.99 0.96
C ASP A 931 8.25 -2.69 1.16
N VAL A 932 6.96 -2.70 0.80
CA VAL A 932 6.11 -1.52 0.84
C VAL A 932 5.26 -1.52 2.10
N ILE A 933 5.29 -0.42 2.87
CA ILE A 933 4.46 -0.23 4.07
C ILE A 933 3.56 0.99 3.84
N ILE A 934 2.25 0.77 3.84
CA ILE A 934 1.25 1.81 3.54
C ILE A 934 0.24 1.90 4.69
N PRO A 935 0.02 3.09 5.27
CA PRO A 935 -1.10 3.29 6.16
C PRO A 935 -2.41 3.28 5.37
N PHE A 936 -3.40 2.57 5.87
CA PHE A 936 -4.69 2.43 5.20
C PHE A 936 -5.86 2.85 6.09
N VAL A 937 -6.94 3.26 5.41
CA VAL A 937 -8.27 3.51 5.98
C VAL A 937 -9.27 2.70 5.18
N ASP A 938 -10.03 1.84 5.84
CA ASP A 938 -11.06 1.01 5.24
C ASP A 938 -12.41 1.20 5.95
N HIS A 939 -13.11 2.24 5.55
CA HIS A 939 -14.49 2.50 5.98
C HIS A 939 -15.45 1.89 4.94
N PHE A 940 -15.71 0.59 5.06
CA PHE A 940 -16.60 -0.13 4.15
C PHE A 940 -18.06 0.35 4.34
N PRO A 941 -18.84 0.61 3.26
CA PRO A 941 -20.22 1.09 3.38
C PRO A 941 -21.11 0.09 4.12
N LYS A 942 -21.72 0.53 5.21
CA LYS A 942 -22.52 -0.32 6.11
C LYS A 942 -23.90 -0.72 5.55
N ASP A 943 -24.39 0.01 4.56
CA ASP A 943 -25.71 -0.16 3.91
C ASP A 943 -25.71 -1.25 2.82
N THR A 944 -24.57 -1.91 2.59
CA THR A 944 -24.41 -2.92 1.54
C THR A 944 -24.72 -4.33 2.04
N THR A 945 -25.24 -5.20 1.17
CA THR A 945 -25.42 -6.64 1.44
C THR A 945 -24.06 -7.29 1.71
N LEU A 946 -23.01 -6.85 1.02
CA LEU A 946 -21.64 -7.29 1.23
C LEU A 946 -21.16 -7.03 2.66
N TYR A 947 -21.44 -5.86 3.21
CA TYR A 947 -21.11 -5.57 4.60
C TYR A 947 -21.81 -6.54 5.56
N LYS A 948 -23.10 -6.83 5.31
CA LYS A 948 -23.91 -7.76 6.10
C LYS A 948 -23.39 -9.21 6.03
N LEU A 949 -22.79 -9.62 4.93
CA LEU A 949 -22.16 -10.94 4.77
C LEU A 949 -20.79 -11.04 5.47
N MET A 950 -20.04 -9.96 5.48
CA MET A 950 -18.70 -9.92 6.06
C MET A 950 -18.71 -9.61 7.55
N THR A 951 -19.78 -9.01 8.05
CA THR A 951 -19.91 -8.73 9.48
C THR A 951 -19.94 -10.04 10.28
N THR A 952 -19.47 -10.02 11.51
CA THR A 952 -19.58 -11.13 12.46
C THR A 952 -20.91 -11.09 13.21
N ARG A 953 -21.91 -10.36 12.72
CA ARG A 953 -23.16 -10.01 13.39
C ARG A 953 -24.30 -10.97 13.03
N PRO A 954 -24.83 -11.77 13.98
CA PRO A 954 -25.88 -12.76 13.70
C PRO A 954 -27.19 -12.19 13.13
N GLU A 955 -27.56 -10.96 13.51
CA GLU A 955 -28.81 -10.32 13.06
C GLU A 955 -28.76 -9.85 11.60
N GLU A 956 -27.66 -9.20 11.22
CA GLU A 956 -27.47 -8.77 9.82
C GLU A 956 -27.32 -9.96 8.89
N VAL A 957 -26.81 -11.06 9.43
CA VAL A 957 -26.69 -12.35 8.75
C VAL A 957 -28.07 -13.01 8.61
N ALA A 958 -28.96 -12.90 9.60
CA ALA A 958 -30.31 -13.46 9.55
C ALA A 958 -31.23 -12.74 8.56
N GLU A 959 -31.01 -11.44 8.29
CA GLU A 959 -31.73 -10.68 7.25
C GLU A 959 -31.38 -11.12 5.83
N VAL A 960 -30.23 -11.72 5.60
CA VAL A 960 -29.78 -12.22 4.28
C VAL A 960 -30.31 -13.64 4.00
N GLY A 961 -30.73 -14.38 5.03
CA GLY A 961 -31.30 -15.73 4.93
C GLY A 961 -32.83 -15.80 4.76
N GLN A 962 -33.53 -14.66 4.74
CA GLN A 962 -34.93 -14.51 4.40
C GLN A 962 -35.08 -13.84 3.01
#